data_e2852ff65b0c6197a25b74ea8332ac89
#
_entry.id   e2852ff65b0c6197a25b74ea8332ac89
#
_cell.length_a   1.000
_cell.length_b   1.000
_cell.length_c   1.000
_cell.angle_alpha   90.00
_cell.angle_beta   90.00
_cell.angle_gamma   90.00
#
_symmetry.space_group_name_H-M   'P 1'
#
loop_
_entity.id
_entity.type
_entity.pdbx_description
1 polymer ?
#
loop_
_entity_poly.entity_id
_entity_poly.type
_entity_poly.pdbx_seq_one_letter_code
_entity_poly.pdbx_strand_id
1 'polypeptide(L)'
;MPADSSSAAELDSASIAAALKRSADWQLANPSGTEIRDWIIAPLYDGLLRTALTTGDPKYLAAVIRMGTQAGWLPSNRIYHADDHAVGHAWLDVYLMDKAREERLAPMRDRLSQVIDKPVTEKLAFGSKPQTKGVAITDRWTWCDALYMAPPTLARLFTATGDKKFLEFLDAEFQYTYDHLFDREEKFFYRDATFFDKKTPNGKKTFWSRGNGWVYGGLALMLEHLPKDHARRPFYESLFKEMTTAILTAQQPDGLWRPSLLDPLEIPVGETSGSGFFTFGLAWGVNHGLLDRETHLPAITRAWNGLLTRVQENGLVGYVQPVGAAPDHLEAGSTQDYGTGAFLLAGSELLRLLGATPVEGPALVQAAAKLIADDATPRAYARLVPERVDDLAWENEKVAFRVYGPALRSGPEDSGIDVWCKRVARPVIDNWYVNDLKRGMSYHKDHGEGLDAYKVGDARGCGGLGLWIDGKLVTSDTYLSAEILWTSPDVAEFHTVYQYPVKLEGKPLFEYRVTRLRLGERLADITSTFSTQPGKRFRNRTAGMKMPYEVAIGLNSQDKGASMTLDGETGLIAVYEPLAGSGFGTGVIVDPATVSRTARLAATDKDGKLEQALVIVRPDAQGRVAYRSGFAWGADGEITTETAWLDYLKSQKP
;
A
#
# COMPACT_ATOMS: atom_id res chain seq x y z
N MET A 1 -13.83 -10.87 53.03
CA MET A 1 -14.97 -10.72 52.11
C MET A 1 -14.66 -11.56 50.90
N PRO A 2 -15.53 -12.45 50.44
CA PRO A 2 -15.24 -13.25 49.24
C PRO A 2 -15.21 -12.35 48.01
N ALA A 3 -14.18 -12.52 47.20
CA ALA A 3 -14.06 -11.84 45.92
C ALA A 3 -15.25 -12.26 45.04
N ASP A 4 -15.97 -11.25 44.55
CA ASP A 4 -17.01 -11.42 43.55
C ASP A 4 -16.40 -12.06 42.30
N SER A 5 -16.71 -13.34 42.08
CA SER A 5 -16.41 -14.04 40.82
C SER A 5 -17.43 -13.53 39.79
N SER A 6 -17.17 -12.37 39.20
CA SER A 6 -17.86 -12.01 37.99
C SER A 6 -17.46 -13.05 36.94
N SER A 7 -18.34 -14.00 36.62
CA SER A 7 -18.16 -14.96 35.56
C SER A 7 -17.85 -14.16 34.30
N ALA A 8 -16.67 -14.42 33.71
CA ALA A 8 -16.35 -13.85 32.38
C ALA A 8 -17.52 -14.18 31.45
N ALA A 9 -18.05 -13.17 30.75
CA ALA A 9 -19.15 -13.38 29.83
C ALA A 9 -18.78 -14.50 28.82
N GLU A 10 -19.70 -15.45 28.63
CA GLU A 10 -19.50 -16.54 27.66
C GLU A 10 -19.31 -15.96 26.25
N LEU A 11 -18.51 -16.68 25.45
CA LEU A 11 -18.31 -16.32 24.05
C LEU A 11 -19.61 -16.55 23.27
N ASP A 12 -20.12 -15.50 22.62
CA ASP A 12 -21.30 -15.55 21.76
C ASP A 12 -20.97 -15.24 20.31
N SER A 13 -21.29 -16.16 19.40
CA SER A 13 -20.98 -16.04 17.96
C SER A 13 -21.62 -14.81 17.32
N ALA A 14 -22.85 -14.45 17.70
CA ALA A 14 -23.54 -13.31 17.11
C ALA A 14 -22.88 -11.99 17.53
N SER A 15 -22.53 -11.85 18.81
CA SER A 15 -21.81 -10.70 19.37
C SER A 15 -20.42 -10.56 18.72
N ILE A 16 -19.68 -11.65 18.57
CA ILE A 16 -18.36 -11.64 17.93
C ILE A 16 -18.50 -11.18 16.47
N ALA A 17 -19.41 -11.79 15.70
CA ALA A 17 -19.63 -11.42 14.31
C ALA A 17 -20.05 -9.94 14.14
N ALA A 18 -20.92 -9.44 15.05
CA ALA A 18 -21.32 -8.04 15.06
C ALA A 18 -20.15 -7.08 15.34
N ALA A 19 -19.29 -7.44 16.31
CA ALA A 19 -18.08 -6.65 16.62
C ALA A 19 -17.09 -6.62 15.44
N LEU A 20 -16.84 -7.76 14.81
CA LEU A 20 -16.00 -7.84 13.61
C LEU A 20 -16.51 -6.96 12.48
N LYS A 21 -17.81 -7.08 12.13
CA LYS A 21 -18.42 -6.30 11.07
C LYS A 21 -18.36 -4.81 11.37
N ARG A 22 -18.70 -4.38 12.58
CA ARG A 22 -18.65 -2.98 12.99
C ARG A 22 -17.24 -2.39 12.87
N SER A 23 -16.21 -3.11 13.31
CA SER A 23 -14.82 -2.64 13.26
C SER A 23 -14.26 -2.66 11.84
N ALA A 24 -14.57 -3.68 11.05
CA ALA A 24 -14.17 -3.75 9.65
C ALA A 24 -14.85 -2.64 8.83
N ASP A 25 -16.14 -2.40 9.05
CA ASP A 25 -16.89 -1.33 8.37
C ASP A 25 -16.35 0.05 8.73
N TRP A 26 -16.05 0.29 10.01
CA TRP A 26 -15.44 1.53 10.44
C TRP A 26 -14.08 1.75 9.75
N GLN A 27 -13.22 0.73 9.74
CA GLN A 27 -11.89 0.85 9.14
C GLN A 27 -11.94 1.12 7.65
N LEU A 28 -12.85 0.45 6.92
CA LEU A 28 -13.04 0.68 5.49
C LEU A 28 -13.60 2.07 5.17
N ALA A 29 -14.44 2.62 6.06
CA ALA A 29 -14.96 3.98 5.94
C ALA A 29 -13.95 5.06 6.39
N ASN A 30 -12.92 4.70 7.15
CA ASN A 30 -11.92 5.61 7.70
C ASN A 30 -10.49 5.12 7.37
N PRO A 31 -10.07 5.18 6.09
CA PRO A 31 -8.75 4.73 5.69
C PRO A 31 -7.65 5.54 6.38
N SER A 32 -6.60 4.88 6.82
CA SER A 32 -5.51 5.48 7.60
C SER A 32 -4.56 6.37 6.79
N GLY A 33 -4.61 6.33 5.47
CA GLY A 33 -3.62 6.95 4.58
C GLY A 33 -2.29 6.21 4.53
N THR A 34 -2.25 4.98 5.00
CA THR A 34 -1.10 4.09 4.82
C THR A 34 -1.00 3.67 3.35
N GLU A 35 0.23 3.62 2.82
CA GLU A 35 0.49 3.07 1.49
C GLU A 35 -0.01 1.62 1.43
N ILE A 36 -0.75 1.28 0.36
CA ILE A 36 -1.51 0.02 0.25
C ILE A 36 -0.65 -1.25 0.18
N ARG A 37 0.67 -1.14 0.04
CA ARG A 37 1.64 -2.24 0.09
C ARG A 37 2.53 -2.20 1.34
N ASP A 38 2.28 -1.28 2.26
CA ASP A 38 3.05 -1.17 3.49
C ASP A 38 2.70 -2.29 4.47
N TRP A 39 3.69 -2.73 5.26
CA TRP A 39 3.49 -3.73 6.32
C TRP A 39 2.44 -3.32 7.36
N ILE A 40 2.23 -2.01 7.54
CA ILE A 40 1.26 -1.47 8.51
C ILE A 40 -0.17 -1.92 8.17
N ILE A 41 -0.51 -1.98 6.87
CA ILE A 41 -1.85 -2.34 6.41
C ILE A 41 -2.01 -3.86 6.17
N ALA A 42 -0.92 -4.60 5.98
CA ALA A 42 -0.97 -6.03 5.66
C ALA A 42 -1.82 -6.87 6.63
N PRO A 43 -1.73 -6.70 7.97
CA PRO A 43 -2.58 -7.44 8.89
C PRO A 43 -4.06 -7.08 8.80
N LEU A 44 -4.40 -5.86 8.35
CA LEU A 44 -5.80 -5.51 8.08
C LEU A 44 -6.34 -6.36 6.94
N TYR A 45 -5.57 -6.58 5.89
CA TYR A 45 -5.97 -7.46 4.78
C TYR A 45 -6.20 -8.90 5.26
N ASP A 46 -5.29 -9.44 6.07
CA ASP A 46 -5.45 -10.77 6.69
C ASP A 46 -6.75 -10.84 7.51
N GLY A 47 -7.01 -9.82 8.34
CA GLY A 47 -8.20 -9.72 9.16
C GLY A 47 -9.49 -9.61 8.34
N LEU A 48 -9.52 -8.79 7.29
CA LEU A 48 -10.67 -8.64 6.38
C LEU A 48 -10.98 -9.95 5.64
N LEU A 49 -9.94 -10.64 5.14
CA LEU A 49 -10.10 -11.96 4.49
C LEU A 49 -10.70 -12.97 5.43
N ARG A 50 -10.20 -13.08 6.66
CA ARG A 50 -10.74 -14.01 7.67
C ARG A 50 -12.16 -13.65 8.07
N THR A 51 -12.46 -12.36 8.21
CA THR A 51 -13.82 -11.88 8.47
C THR A 51 -14.76 -12.25 7.33
N ALA A 52 -14.34 -12.07 6.07
CA ALA A 52 -15.14 -12.48 4.91
C ALA A 52 -15.43 -14.01 4.92
N LEU A 53 -14.41 -14.82 5.18
CA LEU A 53 -14.54 -16.29 5.21
C LEU A 53 -15.46 -16.77 6.34
N THR A 54 -15.38 -16.16 7.53
CA THR A 54 -16.12 -16.63 8.72
C THR A 54 -17.52 -16.05 8.82
N THR A 55 -17.77 -14.87 8.28
CA THR A 55 -19.09 -14.23 8.27
C THR A 55 -19.88 -14.43 6.98
N GLY A 56 -19.22 -14.89 5.92
CA GLY A 56 -19.81 -15.05 4.58
C GLY A 56 -20.09 -13.72 3.87
N ASP A 57 -19.62 -12.58 4.40
CA ASP A 57 -19.87 -11.27 3.80
C ASP A 57 -18.82 -10.93 2.73
N PRO A 58 -19.17 -10.94 1.44
CA PRO A 58 -18.21 -10.76 0.35
C PRO A 58 -17.64 -9.35 0.24
N LYS A 59 -18.23 -8.34 0.92
CA LYS A 59 -17.75 -6.95 0.84
C LYS A 59 -16.31 -6.78 1.35
N TYR A 60 -15.91 -7.57 2.36
CA TYR A 60 -14.57 -7.49 2.92
C TYR A 60 -13.53 -8.08 1.98
N LEU A 61 -13.85 -9.20 1.32
CA LEU A 61 -13.01 -9.75 0.25
C LEU A 61 -12.96 -8.81 -0.96
N ALA A 62 -14.08 -8.20 -1.34
CA ALA A 62 -14.13 -7.22 -2.42
C ALA A 62 -13.20 -6.02 -2.13
N ALA A 63 -13.14 -5.54 -0.89
CA ALA A 63 -12.22 -4.47 -0.49
C ALA A 63 -10.76 -4.90 -0.67
N VAL A 64 -10.38 -6.11 -0.23
CA VAL A 64 -9.01 -6.64 -0.40
C VAL A 64 -8.67 -6.83 -1.88
N ILE A 65 -9.59 -7.35 -2.70
CA ILE A 65 -9.37 -7.50 -4.15
C ILE A 65 -9.17 -6.13 -4.82
N ARG A 66 -9.94 -5.10 -4.44
CA ARG A 66 -9.74 -3.74 -4.97
C ARG A 66 -8.36 -3.20 -4.63
N MET A 67 -7.92 -3.33 -3.39
CA MET A 67 -6.60 -2.86 -2.94
C MET A 67 -5.47 -3.65 -3.63
N GLY A 68 -5.60 -4.98 -3.75
CA GLY A 68 -4.66 -5.80 -4.52
C GLY A 68 -4.59 -5.41 -6.00
N THR A 69 -5.73 -5.11 -6.62
CA THR A 69 -5.79 -4.63 -8.00
C THR A 69 -5.13 -3.26 -8.13
N GLN A 70 -5.39 -2.32 -7.22
CA GLN A 70 -4.73 -1.00 -7.20
C GLN A 70 -3.21 -1.11 -7.02
N ALA A 71 -2.77 -2.04 -6.17
CA ALA A 71 -1.35 -2.35 -5.96
C ALA A 71 -0.69 -3.10 -7.14
N GLY A 72 -1.47 -3.53 -8.15
CA GLY A 72 -0.98 -4.44 -9.20
C GLY A 72 -0.51 -5.78 -8.64
N TRP A 73 -0.98 -6.18 -7.46
CA TRP A 73 -0.58 -7.36 -6.70
C TRP A 73 0.92 -7.39 -6.35
N LEU A 74 1.59 -6.23 -6.49
CA LEU A 74 3.02 -6.07 -6.25
C LEU A 74 3.35 -6.06 -4.75
N PRO A 75 4.51 -6.61 -4.34
CA PRO A 75 5.11 -6.31 -3.04
C PRO A 75 5.57 -4.85 -2.97
N SER A 76 5.94 -4.36 -1.78
CA SER A 76 6.55 -3.04 -1.68
C SER A 76 7.99 -3.02 -2.25
N ASN A 77 8.70 -1.90 -2.19
CA ASN A 77 9.81 -1.62 -3.10
C ASN A 77 11.19 -2.15 -2.65
N ARG A 78 11.38 -2.46 -1.35
CA ARG A 78 12.67 -2.96 -0.84
C ARG A 78 12.79 -4.46 -1.07
N ILE A 79 13.66 -4.86 -1.99
CA ILE A 79 13.73 -6.24 -2.48
C ILE A 79 13.91 -7.27 -1.35
N TYR A 80 14.86 -7.04 -0.45
CA TYR A 80 15.25 -7.99 0.60
C TYR A 80 14.54 -7.77 1.93
N HIS A 81 13.84 -6.64 2.12
CA HIS A 81 13.24 -6.29 3.40
C HIS A 81 11.96 -7.10 3.67
N ALA A 82 11.91 -7.80 4.79
CA ALA A 82 10.77 -8.67 5.14
C ALA A 82 9.43 -7.93 5.15
N ASP A 83 9.39 -6.70 5.69
CA ASP A 83 8.17 -5.89 5.72
C ASP A 83 7.51 -5.74 4.35
N ASP A 84 8.32 -5.62 3.31
CA ASP A 84 7.85 -5.39 1.95
C ASP A 84 7.23 -6.66 1.30
N HIS A 85 7.31 -7.79 1.98
CA HIS A 85 6.67 -9.05 1.60
C HIS A 85 5.34 -9.31 2.32
N ALA A 86 4.99 -8.54 3.35
CA ALA A 86 3.87 -8.82 4.24
C ALA A 86 2.50 -8.85 3.53
N VAL A 87 2.24 -7.93 2.59
CA VAL A 87 1.00 -7.95 1.80
C VAL A 87 0.82 -9.21 0.96
N GLY A 88 1.91 -9.97 0.77
CA GLY A 88 1.89 -11.27 0.10
C GLY A 88 1.01 -12.31 0.78
N HIS A 89 0.75 -12.19 2.09
CA HIS A 89 -0.22 -13.07 2.77
C HIS A 89 -1.57 -13.00 2.08
N ALA A 90 -2.13 -11.80 2.03
CA ALA A 90 -3.47 -11.58 1.48
C ALA A 90 -3.52 -11.79 -0.05
N TRP A 91 -2.52 -11.32 -0.80
CA TRP A 91 -2.49 -11.48 -2.25
C TRP A 91 -2.49 -12.96 -2.66
N LEU A 92 -1.70 -13.77 -1.97
CA LEU A 92 -1.60 -15.21 -2.23
C LEU A 92 -2.82 -15.96 -1.69
N ASP A 93 -3.42 -15.57 -0.57
CA ASP A 93 -4.67 -16.16 -0.10
C ASP A 93 -5.80 -15.93 -1.11
N VAL A 94 -5.93 -14.71 -1.68
CA VAL A 94 -6.88 -14.43 -2.75
C VAL A 94 -6.61 -15.29 -4.00
N TYR A 95 -5.33 -15.51 -4.35
CA TYR A 95 -4.99 -16.44 -5.43
C TYR A 95 -5.39 -17.88 -5.10
N LEU A 96 -5.06 -18.35 -3.90
CA LEU A 96 -5.33 -19.74 -3.48
C LEU A 96 -6.82 -20.06 -3.37
N MET A 97 -7.68 -19.05 -3.18
CA MET A 97 -9.13 -19.23 -3.13
C MET A 97 -9.73 -19.74 -4.44
N ASP A 98 -9.24 -19.30 -5.60
CA ASP A 98 -9.79 -19.68 -6.91
C ASP A 98 -8.75 -20.21 -7.90
N LYS A 99 -7.47 -19.93 -7.67
CA LYS A 99 -6.32 -20.25 -8.55
C LYS A 99 -6.50 -19.84 -10.02
N ALA A 100 -7.38 -18.88 -10.27
CA ALA A 100 -7.81 -18.55 -11.63
C ALA A 100 -6.98 -17.42 -12.28
N ARG A 101 -6.23 -16.64 -11.49
CA ARG A 101 -5.60 -15.40 -11.96
C ARG A 101 -4.13 -15.35 -11.60
N GLU A 102 -3.27 -15.71 -12.55
CA GLU A 102 -1.81 -15.73 -12.42
C GLU A 102 -1.24 -14.36 -12.03
N GLU A 103 -1.89 -13.26 -12.40
CA GLU A 103 -1.49 -11.91 -12.01
C GLU A 103 -1.49 -11.65 -10.50
N ARG A 104 -2.20 -12.48 -9.70
CA ARG A 104 -2.20 -12.41 -8.25
C ARG A 104 -1.02 -13.14 -7.61
N LEU A 105 -0.44 -14.10 -8.33
CA LEU A 105 0.68 -14.92 -7.88
C LEU A 105 2.02 -14.39 -8.37
N ALA A 106 2.11 -14.06 -9.67
CA ALA A 106 3.37 -13.82 -10.35
C ALA A 106 4.24 -12.72 -9.68
N PRO A 107 3.72 -11.54 -9.29
CA PRO A 107 4.56 -10.50 -8.75
C PRO A 107 5.28 -10.89 -7.46
N MET A 108 4.59 -11.60 -6.56
CA MET A 108 5.16 -12.05 -5.29
C MET A 108 6.11 -13.24 -5.50
N ARG A 109 5.73 -14.20 -6.34
CA ARG A 109 6.59 -15.33 -6.71
C ARG A 109 7.92 -14.84 -7.30
N ASP A 110 7.85 -13.93 -8.25
CA ASP A 110 9.01 -13.43 -8.97
C ASP A 110 9.92 -12.61 -8.04
N ARG A 111 9.34 -11.79 -7.16
CA ARG A 111 10.09 -11.06 -6.14
C ARG A 111 10.84 -12.00 -5.19
N LEU A 112 10.16 -12.99 -4.61
CA LEU A 112 10.81 -13.90 -3.66
C LEU A 112 11.75 -14.86 -4.35
N SER A 113 11.50 -15.24 -5.61
CA SER A 113 12.49 -15.97 -6.42
C SER A 113 13.77 -15.14 -6.61
N GLN A 114 13.66 -13.86 -6.94
CA GLN A 114 14.82 -12.96 -7.03
C GLN A 114 15.62 -12.88 -5.72
N VAL A 115 14.94 -12.81 -4.57
CA VAL A 115 15.58 -12.83 -3.24
C VAL A 115 16.35 -14.12 -3.01
N ILE A 116 15.74 -15.26 -3.35
CA ILE A 116 16.32 -16.60 -3.15
C ILE A 116 17.48 -16.85 -4.12
N ASP A 117 17.34 -16.45 -5.38
CA ASP A 117 18.38 -16.65 -6.41
C ASP A 117 19.62 -15.79 -6.18
N LYS A 118 19.48 -14.66 -5.48
CA LYS A 118 20.57 -13.75 -5.12
C LYS A 118 20.47 -13.38 -3.63
N PRO A 119 20.64 -14.35 -2.70
CA PRO A 119 20.44 -14.11 -1.29
C PRO A 119 21.54 -13.20 -0.72
N VAL A 120 21.19 -12.41 0.29
CA VAL A 120 22.16 -11.73 1.13
C VAL A 120 22.80 -12.77 2.05
N THR A 121 24.07 -13.11 1.81
CA THR A 121 24.80 -14.14 2.55
C THR A 121 25.75 -13.58 3.59
N GLU A 122 25.97 -12.25 3.58
CA GLU A 122 26.84 -11.58 4.52
C GLU A 122 26.37 -11.81 5.94
N LYS A 123 27.33 -12.11 6.82
CA LYS A 123 27.07 -12.21 8.25
C LYS A 123 26.93 -10.80 8.83
N LEU A 124 25.70 -10.35 9.00
CA LEU A 124 25.39 -9.06 9.59
C LEU A 124 25.46 -9.15 11.12
N ALA A 125 25.99 -8.11 11.76
CA ALA A 125 25.86 -7.95 13.21
C ALA A 125 24.44 -7.40 13.49
N PHE A 126 23.64 -8.16 14.20
CA PHE A 126 22.28 -7.75 14.58
C PHE A 126 22.31 -6.44 15.38
N GLY A 127 21.38 -5.50 15.06
CA GLY A 127 21.30 -4.20 15.70
C GLY A 127 22.46 -3.25 15.41
N SER A 128 23.42 -3.63 14.56
CA SER A 128 24.61 -2.85 14.20
C SER A 128 24.54 -2.35 12.77
N LYS A 129 25.47 -1.47 12.39
CA LYS A 129 25.64 -1.07 11.00
C LYS A 129 26.08 -2.26 10.14
N PRO A 130 25.67 -2.34 8.87
CA PRO A 130 26.15 -3.37 7.95
C PRO A 130 27.68 -3.38 7.88
N GLN A 131 28.28 -4.57 7.90
CA GLN A 131 29.73 -4.72 7.72
C GLN A 131 30.15 -4.61 6.26
N THR A 132 29.23 -4.90 5.34
CA THR A 132 29.44 -4.85 3.89
C THR A 132 28.82 -3.60 3.30
N LYS A 133 29.59 -2.84 2.50
CA LYS A 133 29.10 -1.66 1.80
C LYS A 133 27.97 -2.04 0.82
N GLY A 134 26.84 -1.34 0.91
CA GLY A 134 25.67 -1.55 0.03
C GLY A 134 24.67 -2.58 0.52
N VAL A 135 24.95 -3.29 1.63
CA VAL A 135 24.02 -4.22 2.28
C VAL A 135 23.38 -3.51 3.48
N ALA A 136 22.06 -3.39 3.49
CA ALA A 136 21.33 -2.85 4.63
C ALA A 136 21.23 -3.90 5.74
N ILE A 137 21.24 -3.45 7.00
CA ILE A 137 21.13 -4.37 8.15
C ILE A 137 19.82 -5.18 8.12
N THR A 138 18.78 -4.65 7.51
CA THR A 138 17.47 -5.27 7.35
C THR A 138 17.30 -6.11 6.09
N ASP A 139 18.36 -6.30 5.30
CA ASP A 139 18.34 -7.21 4.15
C ASP A 139 18.36 -8.69 4.56
N ARG A 140 18.58 -8.97 5.84
CA ARG A 140 18.30 -10.25 6.51
C ARG A 140 17.36 -9.99 7.68
N TRP A 141 16.73 -11.02 8.22
CA TRP A 141 15.70 -10.86 9.28
C TRP A 141 16.35 -10.60 10.65
N THR A 142 16.83 -9.37 10.85
CA THR A 142 17.58 -8.94 12.04
C THR A 142 16.71 -8.39 13.18
N TRP A 143 15.39 -8.51 13.06
CA TRP A 143 14.40 -8.10 14.06
C TRP A 143 13.26 -9.11 14.10
N CYS A 144 12.63 -9.28 15.26
CA CYS A 144 11.64 -10.33 15.46
C CYS A 144 10.37 -10.15 14.60
N ASP A 145 9.98 -8.90 14.29
CA ASP A 145 8.78 -8.61 13.51
C ASP A 145 8.85 -9.22 12.10
N ALA A 146 10.06 -9.41 11.56
CA ALA A 146 10.28 -10.07 10.28
C ALA A 146 9.66 -11.47 10.21
N LEU A 147 9.51 -12.14 11.37
CA LEU A 147 8.93 -13.48 11.47
C LEU A 147 7.40 -13.52 11.26
N TYR A 148 6.75 -12.35 11.27
CA TYR A 148 5.39 -12.21 10.75
C TYR A 148 5.41 -11.88 9.26
N MET A 149 6.32 -11.00 8.84
CA MET A 149 6.23 -10.32 7.56
C MET A 149 6.51 -11.22 6.35
N ALA A 150 7.58 -12.03 6.38
CA ALA A 150 8.00 -12.84 5.23
C ALA A 150 7.64 -14.33 5.32
N PRO A 151 7.81 -15.04 6.47
CA PRO A 151 7.58 -16.49 6.54
C PRO A 151 6.19 -16.94 6.05
N PRO A 152 5.06 -16.30 6.45
CA PRO A 152 3.75 -16.72 5.96
C PRO A 152 3.58 -16.55 4.45
N THR A 153 4.22 -15.56 3.82
CA THR A 153 4.23 -15.38 2.36
C THR A 153 4.97 -16.53 1.66
N LEU A 154 6.14 -16.92 2.18
CA LEU A 154 6.94 -18.02 1.63
C LEU A 154 6.22 -19.37 1.73
N ALA A 155 5.55 -19.63 2.86
CA ALA A 155 4.75 -20.85 3.04
C ALA A 155 3.57 -20.91 2.04
N ARG A 156 2.90 -19.78 1.77
CA ARG A 156 1.84 -19.67 0.76
C ARG A 156 2.37 -19.84 -0.67
N LEU A 157 3.56 -19.31 -0.97
CA LEU A 157 4.20 -19.54 -2.27
C LEU A 157 4.49 -21.01 -2.49
N PHE A 158 4.96 -21.72 -1.48
CA PHE A 158 5.09 -23.18 -1.57
C PHE A 158 3.72 -23.85 -1.84
N THR A 159 2.68 -23.48 -1.11
CA THR A 159 1.31 -24.01 -1.33
C THR A 159 0.81 -23.73 -2.75
N ALA A 160 1.15 -22.58 -3.31
CA ALA A 160 0.73 -22.15 -4.65
C ALA A 160 1.50 -22.86 -5.77
N THR A 161 2.81 -23.08 -5.59
CA THR A 161 3.73 -23.52 -6.65
C THR A 161 4.28 -24.93 -6.49
N GLY A 162 4.31 -25.46 -5.27
CA GLY A 162 5.00 -26.71 -4.93
C GLY A 162 6.54 -26.60 -4.88
N ASP A 163 7.11 -25.42 -5.10
CA ASP A 163 8.57 -25.23 -5.17
C ASP A 163 9.18 -25.15 -3.76
N LYS A 164 9.97 -26.16 -3.41
CA LYS A 164 10.59 -26.33 -2.08
C LYS A 164 11.59 -25.21 -1.73
N LYS A 165 12.14 -24.51 -2.70
CA LYS A 165 13.10 -23.41 -2.44
C LYS A 165 12.53 -22.36 -1.49
N PHE A 166 11.21 -22.11 -1.53
CA PHE A 166 10.56 -21.16 -0.64
C PHE A 166 10.60 -21.61 0.83
N LEU A 167 10.39 -22.90 1.10
CA LEU A 167 10.50 -23.43 2.47
C LEU A 167 11.96 -23.55 2.92
N GLU A 168 12.87 -23.92 2.06
CA GLU A 168 14.32 -23.99 2.39
C GLU A 168 14.87 -22.62 2.79
N PHE A 169 14.49 -21.58 2.07
CA PHE A 169 14.87 -20.21 2.41
C PHE A 169 14.20 -19.74 3.70
N LEU A 170 12.90 -20.02 3.87
CA LEU A 170 12.17 -19.74 5.11
C LEU A 170 12.87 -20.36 6.33
N ASP A 171 13.18 -21.66 6.27
CA ASP A 171 13.81 -22.40 7.34
C ASP A 171 15.18 -21.80 7.74
N ALA A 172 15.97 -21.43 6.75
CA ALA A 172 17.31 -20.88 6.97
C ALA A 172 17.25 -19.50 7.66
N GLU A 173 16.44 -18.58 7.15
CA GLU A 173 16.33 -17.22 7.71
C GLU A 173 15.58 -17.21 9.05
N PHE A 174 14.56 -18.04 9.22
CA PHE A 174 13.87 -18.18 10.51
C PHE A 174 14.81 -18.70 11.59
N GLN A 175 15.59 -19.75 11.28
CA GLN A 175 16.58 -20.30 12.22
C GLN A 175 17.63 -19.26 12.61
N TYR A 176 18.11 -18.48 11.64
CA TYR A 176 19.09 -17.42 11.89
C TYR A 176 18.56 -16.38 12.89
N THR A 177 17.31 -15.93 12.73
CA THR A 177 16.67 -14.99 13.66
C THR A 177 16.40 -15.60 15.02
N TYR A 178 15.88 -16.84 15.05
CA TYR A 178 15.61 -17.59 16.30
C TYR A 178 16.87 -17.76 17.14
N ASP A 179 17.97 -18.23 16.55
CA ASP A 179 19.21 -18.50 17.29
C ASP A 179 19.79 -17.22 17.91
N HIS A 180 19.50 -16.07 17.34
CA HIS A 180 20.05 -14.80 17.79
C HIS A 180 19.14 -14.05 18.74
N LEU A 181 17.81 -14.04 18.51
CA LEU A 181 16.89 -13.16 19.24
C LEU A 181 16.02 -13.88 20.28
N PHE A 182 15.90 -15.21 20.22
CA PHE A 182 15.05 -15.94 21.17
C PHE A 182 15.73 -16.12 22.53
N ASP A 183 15.13 -15.57 23.57
CA ASP A 183 15.56 -15.79 24.95
C ASP A 183 15.02 -17.14 25.44
N ARG A 184 15.92 -18.10 25.66
CA ARG A 184 15.55 -19.49 26.00
C ARG A 184 15.05 -19.63 27.46
N GLU A 185 15.31 -18.63 28.33
CA GLU A 185 14.81 -18.60 29.70
C GLU A 185 13.37 -18.05 29.74
N GLU A 186 13.15 -16.86 29.16
CA GLU A 186 11.90 -16.15 29.21
C GLU A 186 10.90 -16.62 28.14
N LYS A 187 11.36 -17.34 27.09
CA LYS A 187 10.57 -17.85 25.96
C LYS A 187 9.91 -16.75 25.13
N PHE A 188 10.57 -15.59 25.04
CA PHE A 188 10.21 -14.45 24.23
C PHE A 188 11.35 -14.05 23.29
N PHE A 189 11.01 -13.32 22.24
CA PHE A 189 12.00 -12.71 21.36
C PHE A 189 12.32 -11.30 21.80
N TYR A 190 13.62 -10.97 21.87
CA TYR A 190 14.03 -9.56 21.81
C TYR A 190 13.62 -8.96 20.47
N ARG A 191 13.24 -7.66 20.47
CA ARG A 191 12.89 -6.99 19.22
C ARG A 191 14.03 -7.04 18.21
N ASP A 192 15.23 -6.70 18.66
CA ASP A 192 16.51 -6.84 17.96
C ASP A 192 17.67 -6.83 18.98
N ALA A 193 18.89 -7.01 18.51
CA ALA A 193 20.08 -7.10 19.38
C ALA A 193 20.35 -5.84 20.21
N THR A 194 19.79 -4.70 19.88
CA THR A 194 19.94 -3.48 20.71
C THR A 194 19.19 -3.55 22.03
N PHE A 195 18.37 -4.59 22.23
CA PHE A 195 17.59 -4.84 23.45
C PHE A 195 18.21 -5.84 24.41
N PHE A 196 19.30 -6.54 24.07
CA PHE A 196 19.90 -7.57 24.94
C PHE A 196 20.27 -7.06 26.32
N ASP A 197 20.85 -5.86 26.40
CA ASP A 197 21.28 -5.25 27.65
C ASP A 197 20.30 -4.21 28.21
N LYS A 198 19.19 -3.94 27.46
CA LYS A 198 18.18 -2.98 27.92
C LYS A 198 17.32 -3.60 29.01
N LYS A 199 17.05 -2.78 30.02
CA LYS A 199 16.15 -3.12 31.11
C LYS A 199 15.03 -2.08 31.18
N THR A 200 13.86 -2.54 31.64
CA THR A 200 12.75 -1.66 32.00
C THR A 200 13.11 -0.79 33.23
N PRO A 201 12.35 0.26 33.54
CA PRO A 201 12.58 1.05 34.76
C PRO A 201 12.60 0.22 36.06
N ASN A 202 11.89 -0.92 36.09
CA ASN A 202 11.85 -1.83 37.22
C ASN A 202 12.91 -2.96 37.15
N GLY A 203 13.89 -2.84 36.25
CA GLY A 203 15.04 -3.74 36.12
C GLY A 203 14.78 -5.08 35.42
N LYS A 204 13.62 -5.25 34.77
CA LYS A 204 13.28 -6.46 34.01
C LYS A 204 13.91 -6.44 32.62
N LYS A 205 14.08 -7.60 31.98
CA LYS A 205 14.39 -7.70 30.55
C LYS A 205 13.25 -7.06 29.72
N THR A 206 13.59 -6.38 28.65
CA THR A 206 12.59 -5.69 27.81
C THR A 206 12.09 -6.60 26.70
N PHE A 207 10.89 -7.13 26.85
CA PHE A 207 10.17 -7.87 25.79
C PHE A 207 8.89 -7.14 25.41
N TRP A 208 8.84 -6.74 24.17
CA TRP A 208 7.75 -5.95 23.62
C TRP A 208 6.57 -6.84 23.21
N SER A 209 5.36 -6.49 23.68
CA SER A 209 4.13 -7.26 23.44
C SER A 209 3.84 -7.42 21.95
N ARG A 210 3.76 -6.31 21.19
CA ARG A 210 3.50 -6.39 19.76
C ARG A 210 4.61 -7.12 19.00
N GLY A 211 5.89 -6.93 19.37
CA GLY A 211 6.99 -7.67 18.76
C GLY A 211 6.84 -9.19 18.90
N ASN A 212 6.49 -9.66 20.08
CA ASN A 212 6.19 -11.08 20.31
C ASN A 212 4.84 -11.51 19.74
N GLY A 213 3.86 -10.59 19.66
CA GLY A 213 2.59 -10.80 18.95
C GLY A 213 2.80 -11.06 17.46
N TRP A 214 3.70 -10.33 16.84
CA TRP A 214 4.11 -10.59 15.45
C TRP A 214 4.64 -12.01 15.29
N VAL A 215 5.58 -12.44 16.11
CA VAL A 215 6.16 -13.80 16.01
C VAL A 215 5.11 -14.86 16.20
N TYR A 216 4.26 -14.73 17.22
CA TYR A 216 3.26 -15.72 17.57
C TYR A 216 2.15 -15.82 16.52
N GLY A 217 1.63 -14.67 16.05
CA GLY A 217 0.67 -14.62 14.94
C GLY A 217 1.27 -15.11 13.61
N GLY A 218 2.54 -14.75 13.35
CA GLY A 218 3.27 -15.22 12.16
C GLY A 218 3.48 -16.74 12.13
N LEU A 219 3.80 -17.34 13.28
CA LEU A 219 3.88 -18.81 13.42
C LEU A 219 2.54 -19.47 13.09
N ALA A 220 1.43 -18.97 13.60
CA ALA A 220 0.10 -19.48 13.28
C ALA A 220 -0.20 -19.41 11.77
N LEU A 221 -0.02 -18.23 11.16
CA LEU A 221 -0.26 -18.00 9.73
C LEU A 221 0.66 -18.84 8.83
N MET A 222 1.90 -19.05 9.24
CA MET A 222 2.87 -19.88 8.51
C MET A 222 2.51 -21.37 8.61
N LEU A 223 2.22 -21.87 9.83
CA LEU A 223 1.91 -23.28 10.08
C LEU A 223 0.66 -23.77 9.35
N GLU A 224 -0.27 -22.90 8.97
CA GLU A 224 -1.42 -23.26 8.14
C GLU A 224 -1.01 -23.79 6.76
N HIS A 225 0.06 -23.24 6.19
CA HIS A 225 0.55 -23.54 4.85
C HIS A 225 1.78 -24.45 4.83
N LEU A 226 2.37 -24.72 6.00
CA LEU A 226 3.51 -25.61 6.09
C LEU A 226 3.02 -27.07 6.03
N PRO A 227 3.57 -27.95 5.15
CA PRO A 227 3.17 -29.35 5.07
C PRO A 227 3.28 -30.07 6.42
N LYS A 228 2.38 -31.00 6.68
CA LYS A 228 2.39 -31.78 7.94
C LYS A 228 3.64 -32.65 8.08
N ASP A 229 4.21 -33.09 6.97
CA ASP A 229 5.43 -33.91 6.87
C ASP A 229 6.71 -33.07 6.68
N HIS A 230 6.62 -31.74 6.73
CA HIS A 230 7.80 -30.89 6.63
C HIS A 230 8.76 -31.13 7.79
N ALA A 231 10.04 -31.37 7.48
CA ALA A 231 11.02 -31.83 8.46
C ALA A 231 11.18 -30.90 9.68
N ARG A 232 11.00 -29.57 9.50
CA ARG A 232 11.12 -28.60 10.57
C ARG A 232 9.78 -28.23 11.25
N ARG A 233 8.68 -28.78 10.81
CA ARG A 233 7.38 -28.51 11.44
C ARG A 233 7.37 -28.79 12.95
N PRO A 234 7.95 -29.90 13.47
CA PRO A 234 8.01 -30.13 14.91
C PRO A 234 8.74 -29.03 15.69
N PHE A 235 9.76 -28.41 15.12
CA PHE A 235 10.45 -27.28 15.72
C PHE A 235 9.51 -26.06 15.86
N TYR A 236 8.78 -25.70 14.81
CA TYR A 236 7.85 -24.58 14.83
C TYR A 236 6.68 -24.79 15.80
N GLU A 237 6.15 -26.02 15.84
CA GLU A 237 5.09 -26.38 16.79
C GLU A 237 5.58 -26.37 18.25
N SER A 238 6.83 -26.81 18.51
CA SER A 238 7.44 -26.71 19.83
C SER A 238 7.64 -25.26 20.26
N LEU A 239 8.19 -24.41 19.39
CA LEU A 239 8.36 -22.99 19.63
C LEU A 239 7.02 -22.30 19.92
N PHE A 240 5.98 -22.61 19.13
CA PHE A 240 4.63 -22.10 19.36
C PHE A 240 4.12 -22.43 20.77
N LYS A 241 4.29 -23.69 21.23
CA LYS A 241 3.88 -24.14 22.58
C LYS A 241 4.71 -23.50 23.69
N GLU A 242 6.02 -23.34 23.47
CA GLU A 242 6.91 -22.66 24.44
C GLU A 242 6.49 -21.18 24.62
N MET A 243 6.24 -20.48 23.53
CA MET A 243 5.74 -19.11 23.57
C MET A 243 4.34 -19.02 24.21
N THR A 244 3.46 -20.00 23.92
CA THR A 244 2.11 -20.05 24.54
C THR A 244 2.21 -20.02 26.06
N THR A 245 3.10 -20.79 26.66
CA THR A 245 3.28 -20.87 28.12
C THR A 245 3.71 -19.51 28.69
N ALA A 246 4.68 -18.86 28.05
CA ALA A 246 5.15 -17.54 28.47
C ALA A 246 4.08 -16.43 28.28
N ILE A 247 3.37 -16.45 27.16
CA ILE A 247 2.26 -15.53 26.84
C ILE A 247 1.16 -15.64 27.91
N LEU A 248 0.73 -16.84 28.26
CA LEU A 248 -0.30 -17.04 29.29
C LEU A 248 0.15 -16.56 30.68
N THR A 249 1.44 -16.73 31.02
CA THR A 249 2.00 -16.22 32.29
C THR A 249 1.99 -14.68 32.35
N ALA A 250 2.17 -14.02 31.21
CA ALA A 250 2.16 -12.56 31.09
C ALA A 250 0.75 -11.93 30.97
N GLN A 251 -0.31 -12.74 30.80
CA GLN A 251 -1.70 -12.24 30.70
C GLN A 251 -2.13 -11.56 31.98
N GLN A 252 -2.69 -10.35 31.90
CA GLN A 252 -3.17 -9.61 33.05
C GLN A 252 -4.62 -9.95 33.41
N PRO A 253 -5.09 -9.60 34.63
CA PRO A 253 -6.46 -9.92 35.09
C PRO A 253 -7.57 -9.40 34.20
N ASP A 254 -7.36 -8.28 33.48
CA ASP A 254 -8.31 -7.74 32.49
C ASP A 254 -8.31 -8.50 31.15
N GLY A 255 -7.55 -9.60 31.06
CA GLY A 255 -7.43 -10.45 29.89
C GLY A 255 -6.41 -9.97 28.85
N LEU A 256 -5.89 -8.77 28.95
CA LEU A 256 -4.99 -8.16 27.96
C LEU A 256 -3.52 -8.27 28.38
N TRP A 257 -2.64 -8.02 27.43
CA TRP A 257 -1.20 -7.88 27.67
C TRP A 257 -0.79 -6.42 27.63
N ARG A 258 0.23 -6.10 28.43
CA ARG A 258 0.80 -4.74 28.49
C ARG A 258 1.87 -4.60 27.41
N PRO A 259 2.23 -3.39 26.97
CA PRO A 259 3.32 -3.15 26.03
C PRO A 259 4.62 -3.84 26.44
N SER A 260 4.97 -3.84 27.73
CA SER A 260 6.11 -4.54 28.31
C SER A 260 5.65 -5.83 28.99
N LEU A 261 6.03 -7.00 28.43
CA LEU A 261 5.49 -8.30 28.85
C LEU A 261 5.93 -8.70 30.26
N LEU A 262 7.20 -8.44 30.62
CA LEU A 262 7.73 -8.80 31.96
C LEU A 262 7.61 -7.67 32.98
N ASP A 263 7.20 -6.49 32.56
CA ASP A 263 7.02 -5.33 33.44
C ASP A 263 5.68 -4.63 33.16
N PRO A 264 4.58 -5.25 33.57
CA PRO A 264 3.25 -4.68 33.30
C PRO A 264 2.99 -3.36 34.03
N LEU A 265 3.81 -2.97 34.99
CA LEU A 265 3.71 -1.70 35.72
C LEU A 265 4.42 -0.55 35.00
N GLU A 266 5.29 -0.82 34.06
CA GLU A 266 5.94 0.22 33.24
C GLU A 266 4.90 1.04 32.47
N ILE A 267 3.96 0.35 31.81
CA ILE A 267 2.83 0.96 31.08
C ILE A 267 1.58 0.13 31.41
N PRO A 268 0.81 0.48 32.47
CA PRO A 268 -0.23 -0.37 33.03
C PRO A 268 -1.56 -0.35 32.22
N VAL A 269 -1.47 -0.12 30.92
CA VAL A 269 -2.61 -0.07 29.98
C VAL A 269 -2.54 -1.29 29.06
N GLY A 270 -3.67 -2.00 28.87
CA GLY A 270 -3.73 -3.12 27.93
C GLY A 270 -3.57 -2.66 26.48
N GLU A 271 -2.62 -3.26 25.77
CA GLU A 271 -2.27 -2.93 24.39
C GLU A 271 -3.04 -3.85 23.42
N THR A 272 -3.69 -3.27 22.42
CA THR A 272 -4.65 -4.00 21.59
C THR A 272 -3.98 -4.88 20.54
N SER A 273 -2.92 -4.42 19.86
CA SER A 273 -2.35 -5.17 18.75
C SER A 273 -1.65 -6.46 19.19
N GLY A 274 -0.79 -6.39 20.19
CA GLY A 274 -0.15 -7.58 20.76
C GLY A 274 -1.19 -8.53 21.37
N SER A 275 -2.17 -8.00 22.11
CA SER A 275 -3.26 -8.80 22.67
C SER A 275 -4.10 -9.48 21.59
N GLY A 276 -4.36 -8.80 20.47
CA GLY A 276 -5.08 -9.36 19.33
C GLY A 276 -4.33 -10.53 18.70
N PHE A 277 -3.02 -10.38 18.43
CA PHE A 277 -2.21 -11.47 17.88
C PHE A 277 -2.05 -12.65 18.83
N PHE A 278 -1.90 -12.40 20.13
CA PHE A 278 -1.88 -13.49 21.11
C PHE A 278 -3.21 -14.23 21.17
N THR A 279 -4.33 -13.51 21.19
CA THR A 279 -5.68 -14.11 21.17
C THR A 279 -5.92 -14.92 19.90
N PHE A 280 -5.51 -14.38 18.75
CA PHE A 280 -5.56 -15.08 17.45
C PHE A 280 -4.76 -16.38 17.50
N GLY A 281 -3.50 -16.34 17.90
CA GLY A 281 -2.65 -17.54 17.94
C GLY A 281 -3.15 -18.58 18.93
N LEU A 282 -3.62 -18.16 20.12
CA LEU A 282 -4.20 -19.08 21.11
C LEU A 282 -5.45 -19.79 20.56
N ALA A 283 -6.39 -19.06 19.98
CA ALA A 283 -7.60 -19.62 19.38
C ALA A 283 -7.26 -20.52 18.19
N TRP A 284 -6.32 -20.10 17.33
CA TRP A 284 -5.81 -20.87 16.22
C TRP A 284 -5.16 -22.20 16.68
N GLY A 285 -4.35 -22.14 17.73
CA GLY A 285 -3.70 -23.33 18.31
C GLY A 285 -4.71 -24.37 18.80
N VAL A 286 -5.81 -23.92 19.40
CA VAL A 286 -6.92 -24.81 19.79
C VAL A 286 -7.63 -25.38 18.57
N ASN A 287 -7.98 -24.54 17.58
CA ASN A 287 -8.67 -24.98 16.36
C ASN A 287 -7.86 -25.99 15.55
N HIS A 288 -6.52 -25.98 15.65
CA HIS A 288 -5.62 -26.89 14.95
C HIS A 288 -5.08 -28.06 15.81
N GLY A 289 -5.58 -28.21 17.05
CA GLY A 289 -5.21 -29.31 17.93
C GLY A 289 -3.79 -29.25 18.51
N LEU A 290 -3.13 -28.10 18.42
CA LEU A 290 -1.83 -27.88 19.06
C LEU A 290 -1.95 -27.55 20.54
N LEU A 291 -3.06 -26.93 20.94
CA LEU A 291 -3.38 -26.53 22.30
C LEU A 291 -4.68 -27.24 22.75
N ASP A 292 -4.68 -27.68 24.01
CA ASP A 292 -5.86 -28.27 24.62
C ASP A 292 -6.94 -27.22 24.87
N ARG A 293 -8.18 -27.52 24.46
CA ARG A 293 -9.30 -26.58 24.52
C ARG A 293 -9.68 -26.22 25.96
N GLU A 294 -9.82 -27.23 26.83
CA GLU A 294 -10.29 -27.01 28.20
C GLU A 294 -9.33 -26.15 28.99
N THR A 295 -8.03 -26.35 28.79
CA THR A 295 -6.97 -25.61 29.46
C THR A 295 -6.90 -24.15 28.98
N HIS A 296 -7.09 -23.90 27.68
CA HIS A 296 -6.78 -22.59 27.09
C HIS A 296 -8.01 -21.71 26.88
N LEU A 297 -9.22 -22.27 26.76
CA LEU A 297 -10.47 -21.53 26.51
C LEU A 297 -10.73 -20.43 27.56
N PRO A 298 -10.50 -20.63 28.88
CA PRO A 298 -10.71 -19.54 29.85
C PRO A 298 -9.83 -18.32 29.61
N ALA A 299 -8.55 -18.52 29.23
CA ALA A 299 -7.63 -17.41 28.92
C ALA A 299 -8.03 -16.69 27.63
N ILE A 300 -8.45 -17.44 26.60
CA ILE A 300 -8.94 -16.91 25.33
C ILE A 300 -10.20 -16.07 25.56
N THR A 301 -11.13 -16.56 26.36
CA THR A 301 -12.38 -15.85 26.70
C THR A 301 -12.10 -14.53 27.43
N ARG A 302 -11.20 -14.54 28.41
CA ARG A 302 -10.78 -13.29 29.09
C ARG A 302 -10.13 -12.32 28.11
N ALA A 303 -9.26 -12.80 27.23
CA ALA A 303 -8.58 -11.97 26.25
C ALA A 303 -9.58 -11.30 25.30
N TRP A 304 -10.54 -12.04 24.79
CA TRP A 304 -11.57 -11.49 23.90
C TRP A 304 -12.44 -10.45 24.61
N ASN A 305 -12.90 -10.74 25.82
CA ASN A 305 -13.68 -9.79 26.62
C ASN A 305 -12.86 -8.50 26.88
N GLY A 306 -11.55 -8.63 27.14
CA GLY A 306 -10.65 -7.48 27.24
C GLY A 306 -10.55 -6.70 25.93
N LEU A 307 -10.41 -7.37 24.78
CA LEU A 307 -10.35 -6.75 23.46
C LEU A 307 -11.63 -5.99 23.11
N LEU A 308 -12.80 -6.53 23.46
CA LEU A 308 -14.08 -5.83 23.26
C LEU A 308 -14.14 -4.49 23.98
N THR A 309 -13.47 -4.33 25.13
CA THR A 309 -13.40 -3.02 25.84
C THR A 309 -12.55 -1.98 25.09
N ARG A 310 -11.80 -2.40 24.07
CA ARG A 310 -10.97 -1.52 23.23
C ARG A 310 -11.67 -1.04 21.97
N VAL A 311 -12.85 -1.58 21.67
CA VAL A 311 -13.66 -1.19 20.52
C VAL A 311 -14.65 -0.10 20.96
N GLN A 312 -14.58 1.05 20.32
CA GLN A 312 -15.51 2.16 20.54
C GLN A 312 -16.90 1.86 19.94
N GLU A 313 -17.92 2.61 20.34
CA GLU A 313 -19.30 2.43 19.83
C GLU A 313 -19.39 2.55 18.31
N ASN A 314 -18.60 3.44 17.69
CA ASN A 314 -18.53 3.63 16.25
C ASN A 314 -17.76 2.53 15.51
N GLY A 315 -17.08 1.63 16.20
CA GLY A 315 -16.29 0.54 15.64
C GLY A 315 -14.77 0.76 15.61
N LEU A 316 -14.28 1.96 15.98
CA LEU A 316 -12.83 2.20 16.07
C LEU A 316 -12.19 1.24 17.07
N VAL A 317 -11.16 0.54 16.65
CA VAL A 317 -10.31 -0.30 17.51
C VAL A 317 -9.21 0.57 18.08
N GLY A 318 -9.36 0.94 19.34
CA GLY A 318 -8.46 1.86 20.04
C GLY A 318 -7.37 1.18 20.87
N TYR A 319 -6.62 1.98 21.63
CA TYR A 319 -5.51 1.50 22.48
C TYR A 319 -4.47 0.68 21.69
N VAL A 320 -4.26 1.03 20.44
CA VAL A 320 -3.21 0.44 19.62
C VAL A 320 -1.96 1.29 19.74
N GLN A 321 -0.87 0.70 20.20
CA GLN A 321 0.41 1.41 20.29
C GLN A 321 0.82 1.88 18.88
N PRO A 322 1.22 3.15 18.69
CA PRO A 322 1.73 3.66 17.42
C PRO A 322 2.94 2.89 16.88
N VAL A 323 3.28 3.09 15.62
CA VAL A 323 4.47 2.48 14.99
C VAL A 323 5.70 2.79 15.84
N GLY A 324 6.42 1.74 16.21
CA GLY A 324 7.57 1.82 17.10
C GLY A 324 8.36 0.50 17.12
N ALA A 325 9.39 0.44 17.97
CA ALA A 325 10.28 -0.71 18.11
C ALA A 325 10.43 -1.20 19.57
N ALA A 326 9.66 -0.62 20.50
CA ALA A 326 9.75 -0.88 21.93
C ALA A 326 8.38 -0.64 22.59
N PRO A 327 8.18 -1.07 23.86
CA PRO A 327 7.05 -0.61 24.67
C PRO A 327 6.96 0.92 24.67
N ASP A 328 5.77 1.47 24.46
CA ASP A 328 5.51 2.90 24.42
C ASP A 328 4.07 3.20 24.83
N HIS A 329 3.79 4.46 25.14
CA HIS A 329 2.49 4.95 25.54
C HIS A 329 1.42 4.81 24.46
N LEU A 330 0.17 4.66 24.89
CA LEU A 330 -0.99 4.49 24.03
C LEU A 330 -2.23 5.11 24.71
N GLU A 331 -3.17 5.55 23.89
CA GLU A 331 -4.39 6.23 24.31
C GLU A 331 -5.64 5.57 23.72
N ALA A 332 -6.81 5.89 24.27
CA ALA A 332 -8.08 5.32 23.82
C ALA A 332 -8.38 5.55 22.32
N GLY A 333 -7.93 6.67 21.77
CA GLY A 333 -8.10 7.02 20.35
C GLY A 333 -6.96 6.54 19.45
N SER A 334 -5.86 5.99 20.01
CA SER A 334 -4.74 5.50 19.22
C SER A 334 -5.15 4.26 18.43
N THR A 335 -5.11 4.34 17.11
CA THR A 335 -5.45 3.24 16.19
C THR A 335 -4.44 3.12 15.07
N GLN A 336 -4.30 1.91 14.54
CA GLN A 336 -3.47 1.58 13.37
C GLN A 336 -4.11 0.40 12.64
N ASP A 337 -3.88 0.28 11.35
CA ASP A 337 -4.40 -0.81 10.51
C ASP A 337 -4.06 -2.20 11.08
N TYR A 338 -2.83 -2.39 11.58
CA TYR A 338 -2.43 -3.68 12.18
C TYR A 338 -3.18 -4.00 13.48
N GLY A 339 -3.61 -3.00 14.23
CA GLY A 339 -4.39 -3.22 15.45
C GLY A 339 -5.80 -3.71 15.14
N THR A 340 -6.46 -3.07 14.16
CA THR A 340 -7.75 -3.54 13.63
C THR A 340 -7.59 -4.93 13.02
N GLY A 341 -6.54 -5.17 12.24
CA GLY A 341 -6.25 -6.48 11.64
C GLY A 341 -6.10 -7.58 12.68
N ALA A 342 -5.33 -7.35 13.76
CA ALA A 342 -5.15 -8.31 14.84
C ALA A 342 -6.47 -8.63 15.58
N PHE A 343 -7.32 -7.61 15.81
CA PHE A 343 -8.66 -7.79 16.37
C PHE A 343 -9.55 -8.65 15.48
N LEU A 344 -9.56 -8.38 14.17
CA LEU A 344 -10.34 -9.14 13.18
C LEU A 344 -9.86 -10.59 13.07
N LEU A 345 -8.54 -10.83 13.07
CA LEU A 345 -7.96 -12.17 13.09
C LEU A 345 -8.40 -12.95 14.35
N ALA A 346 -8.30 -12.33 15.53
CA ALA A 346 -8.70 -12.95 16.79
C ALA A 346 -10.17 -13.36 16.79
N GLY A 347 -11.07 -12.45 16.46
CA GLY A 347 -12.50 -12.74 16.45
C GLY A 347 -12.91 -13.75 15.39
N SER A 348 -12.25 -13.76 14.22
CA SER A 348 -12.49 -14.76 13.18
C SER A 348 -12.12 -16.18 13.64
N GLU A 349 -10.98 -16.34 14.34
CA GLU A 349 -10.62 -17.66 14.90
C GLU A 349 -11.53 -18.07 16.06
N LEU A 350 -12.06 -17.11 16.82
CA LEU A 350 -13.08 -17.39 17.85
C LEU A 350 -14.39 -17.89 17.23
N LEU A 351 -14.85 -17.31 16.13
CA LEU A 351 -16.02 -17.82 15.41
C LEU A 351 -15.81 -19.26 14.98
N ARG A 352 -14.62 -19.61 14.48
CA ARG A 352 -14.27 -21.01 14.14
C ARG A 352 -14.26 -21.90 15.39
N LEU A 353 -13.71 -21.42 16.49
CA LEU A 353 -13.70 -22.12 17.77
C LEU A 353 -15.12 -22.43 18.30
N LEU A 354 -16.09 -21.60 17.96
CA LEU A 354 -17.52 -21.77 18.27
C LEU A 354 -18.29 -22.53 17.19
N GLY A 355 -17.60 -23.09 16.18
CA GLY A 355 -18.19 -23.97 15.17
C GLY A 355 -18.56 -23.30 13.85
N ALA A 356 -18.19 -22.03 13.63
CA ALA A 356 -18.40 -21.42 12.33
C ALA A 356 -17.56 -22.13 11.25
N THR A 357 -18.23 -22.57 10.19
CA THR A 357 -17.57 -23.15 9.01
C THR A 357 -17.27 -22.04 8.02
N PRO A 358 -15.99 -21.85 7.63
CA PRO A 358 -15.64 -20.87 6.61
C PRO A 358 -16.36 -21.13 5.29
N VAL A 359 -16.77 -20.06 4.63
CA VAL A 359 -17.36 -20.12 3.28
C VAL A 359 -16.30 -20.58 2.27
N GLU A 360 -16.72 -21.34 1.28
CA GLU A 360 -15.86 -21.81 0.20
C GLU A 360 -15.25 -20.65 -0.60
N GLY A 361 -13.92 -20.67 -0.75
CA GLY A 361 -13.15 -19.60 -1.39
C GLY A 361 -13.66 -19.21 -2.78
N PRO A 362 -13.86 -20.14 -3.72
CA PRO A 362 -14.34 -19.82 -5.07
C PRO A 362 -15.69 -19.09 -5.09
N ALA A 363 -16.65 -19.53 -4.26
CA ALA A 363 -17.96 -18.90 -4.15
C ALA A 363 -17.85 -17.46 -3.61
N LEU A 364 -17.02 -17.26 -2.61
CA LEU A 364 -16.78 -15.95 -2.02
C LEU A 364 -16.09 -14.98 -3.00
N VAL A 365 -15.09 -15.47 -3.77
CA VAL A 365 -14.44 -14.69 -4.84
C VAL A 365 -15.43 -14.28 -5.92
N GLN A 366 -16.30 -15.19 -6.34
CA GLN A 366 -17.35 -14.90 -7.33
C GLN A 366 -18.33 -13.81 -6.82
N ALA A 367 -18.78 -13.91 -5.57
CA ALA A 367 -19.66 -12.93 -4.96
C ALA A 367 -18.96 -11.55 -4.82
N ALA A 368 -17.69 -11.52 -4.39
CA ALA A 368 -16.90 -10.30 -4.31
C ALA A 368 -16.68 -9.67 -5.69
N ALA A 369 -16.37 -10.48 -6.71
CA ALA A 369 -16.20 -10.00 -8.09
C ALA A 369 -17.49 -9.37 -8.64
N LYS A 370 -18.66 -9.95 -8.31
CA LYS A 370 -19.95 -9.36 -8.66
C LYS A 370 -20.15 -8.00 -7.99
N LEU A 371 -19.87 -7.88 -6.69
CA LEU A 371 -19.96 -6.58 -6.00
C LEU A 371 -19.03 -5.53 -6.61
N ILE A 372 -17.84 -5.92 -7.07
CA ILE A 372 -16.90 -5.01 -7.73
C ILE A 372 -17.43 -4.58 -9.09
N ALA A 373 -17.99 -5.50 -9.87
CA ALA A 373 -18.54 -5.22 -11.21
C ALA A 373 -19.82 -4.38 -11.15
N ASP A 374 -20.67 -4.63 -10.15
CA ASP A 374 -21.94 -3.90 -9.96
C ASP A 374 -21.73 -2.50 -9.35
N ASP A 375 -20.50 -2.19 -8.87
CA ASP A 375 -20.17 -0.91 -8.26
C ASP A 375 -19.96 0.17 -9.31
N ALA A 376 -21.03 0.82 -9.68
CA ALA A 376 -21.03 1.99 -10.58
C ALA A 376 -20.75 3.31 -9.84
N THR A 377 -20.45 3.26 -8.54
CA THR A 377 -20.27 4.46 -7.71
C THR A 377 -19.08 5.29 -8.20
N PRO A 378 -19.30 6.58 -8.52
CA PRO A 378 -18.23 7.51 -8.84
C PRO A 378 -17.21 7.59 -7.68
N ARG A 379 -15.93 7.54 -8.00
CA ARG A 379 -14.86 7.67 -7.02
C ARG A 379 -13.56 8.14 -7.64
N ALA A 380 -12.69 8.71 -6.83
CA ALA A 380 -11.31 8.88 -7.19
C ALA A 380 -10.58 7.52 -7.08
N TYR A 381 -9.71 7.23 -8.04
CA TYR A 381 -9.07 5.94 -8.18
C TYR A 381 -7.67 6.08 -8.77
N ALA A 382 -6.71 5.30 -8.29
CA ALA A 382 -5.39 5.17 -8.91
C ALA A 382 -4.88 3.76 -8.73
N ARG A 383 -4.15 3.24 -9.72
CA ARG A 383 -3.50 1.94 -9.62
C ARG A 383 -2.21 1.84 -10.43
N LEU A 384 -1.34 0.93 -10.01
CA LEU A 384 -0.24 0.43 -10.81
C LEU A 384 -0.75 -0.61 -11.79
N VAL A 385 -0.20 -0.65 -13.01
CA VAL A 385 -0.64 -1.51 -14.10
C VAL A 385 0.56 -2.30 -14.64
N PRO A 386 1.11 -3.26 -13.87
CA PRO A 386 2.26 -4.05 -14.30
C PRO A 386 1.95 -4.92 -15.53
N GLU A 387 0.68 -5.30 -15.73
CA GLU A 387 0.24 -6.07 -16.88
C GLU A 387 0.30 -5.31 -18.21
N ARG A 388 0.42 -3.97 -18.17
CA ARG A 388 0.67 -3.12 -19.35
C ARG A 388 1.92 -2.30 -19.09
N VAL A 389 3.09 -2.95 -19.22
CA VAL A 389 4.44 -2.36 -19.19
C VAL A 389 4.67 -1.34 -18.08
N ASP A 390 4.20 -1.68 -16.88
CA ASP A 390 4.34 -0.90 -15.65
C ASP A 390 3.71 0.52 -15.72
N ASP A 391 2.58 0.70 -16.40
CA ASP A 391 1.86 1.97 -16.35
C ASP A 391 1.41 2.30 -14.90
N LEU A 392 1.17 3.60 -14.63
CA LEU A 392 0.36 4.06 -13.51
C LEU A 392 -0.80 4.88 -14.07
N ALA A 393 -2.03 4.50 -13.75
CA ALA A 393 -3.24 5.17 -14.21
C ALA A 393 -4.08 5.67 -13.03
N TRP A 394 -4.76 6.83 -13.21
CA TRP A 394 -5.64 7.41 -12.21
C TRP A 394 -6.82 8.12 -12.85
N GLU A 395 -7.93 8.16 -12.13
CA GLU A 395 -9.19 8.74 -12.60
C GLU A 395 -10.07 9.23 -11.45
N ASN A 396 -11.04 10.02 -11.80
CA ASN A 396 -12.26 10.25 -11.03
C ASN A 396 -13.49 10.12 -11.94
N GLU A 397 -14.63 10.64 -11.56
CA GLU A 397 -15.86 10.55 -12.37
C GLU A 397 -15.81 11.41 -13.65
N LYS A 398 -14.84 12.33 -13.77
CA LYS A 398 -14.76 13.30 -14.89
C LYS A 398 -13.59 13.04 -15.83
N VAL A 399 -12.45 12.63 -15.29
CA VAL A 399 -11.17 12.57 -16.01
C VAL A 399 -10.43 11.28 -15.72
N ALA A 400 -9.62 10.81 -16.68
CA ALA A 400 -8.69 9.71 -16.46
C ALA A 400 -7.35 10.00 -17.14
N PHE A 401 -6.26 9.51 -16.54
CA PHE A 401 -4.89 9.80 -16.94
C PHE A 401 -4.01 8.56 -16.81
N ARG A 402 -2.85 8.63 -17.47
CA ARG A 402 -1.81 7.60 -17.41
C ARG A 402 -0.41 8.22 -17.45
N VAL A 403 0.56 7.59 -16.78
CA VAL A 403 1.99 7.81 -16.99
C VAL A 403 2.69 6.47 -17.20
N TYR A 404 3.80 6.52 -17.92
CA TYR A 404 4.50 5.35 -18.42
C TYR A 404 5.58 4.86 -17.46
N GLY A 405 5.65 3.54 -17.31
CA GLY A 405 6.51 2.87 -16.36
C GLY A 405 7.86 2.42 -16.88
N PRO A 406 8.68 1.82 -16.00
CA PRO A 406 10.05 1.44 -16.31
C PRO A 406 10.22 0.48 -17.48
N ALA A 407 9.22 -0.36 -17.78
CA ALA A 407 9.28 -1.30 -18.89
C ALA A 407 9.20 -0.63 -20.27
N LEU A 408 8.76 0.64 -20.35
CA LEU A 408 8.79 1.45 -21.58
C LEU A 408 10.01 2.35 -21.71
N ARG A 409 10.95 2.28 -20.77
CA ARG A 409 12.15 3.12 -20.78
C ARG A 409 12.93 3.02 -22.09
N SER A 410 13.39 4.18 -22.58
CA SER A 410 14.06 4.33 -23.88
C SER A 410 13.16 3.99 -25.08
N GLY A 411 11.84 3.92 -24.89
CA GLY A 411 10.83 3.79 -25.90
C GLY A 411 10.44 5.15 -26.54
N PRO A 412 9.32 5.18 -27.29
CA PRO A 412 8.81 6.43 -27.87
C PRO A 412 8.10 7.33 -26.86
N GLU A 413 7.71 6.80 -25.70
CA GLU A 413 7.04 7.51 -24.63
C GLU A 413 8.02 7.82 -23.49
N ASP A 414 7.89 8.99 -22.87
CA ASP A 414 8.75 9.40 -21.76
C ASP A 414 7.95 9.85 -20.50
N SER A 415 8.26 10.98 -19.89
CA SER A 415 7.61 11.47 -18.66
C SER A 415 6.38 12.37 -18.87
N GLY A 416 5.81 12.40 -20.07
CA GLY A 416 4.56 13.10 -20.36
C GLY A 416 3.35 12.44 -19.69
N ILE A 417 2.29 13.22 -19.49
CA ILE A 417 1.03 12.75 -18.89
C ILE A 417 0.02 12.49 -20.01
N ASP A 418 -0.44 11.27 -20.10
CA ASP A 418 -1.44 10.80 -21.05
C ASP A 418 -2.87 11.03 -20.53
N VAL A 419 -3.84 11.09 -21.44
CA VAL A 419 -5.25 11.39 -21.16
C VAL A 419 -6.15 10.35 -21.78
N TRP A 420 -7.06 9.82 -20.97
CA TRP A 420 -8.13 8.95 -21.42
C TRP A 420 -9.47 9.69 -21.36
N CYS A 421 -10.02 9.99 -22.54
CA CYS A 421 -11.27 10.70 -22.71
C CYS A 421 -12.45 9.81 -22.29
N LYS A 422 -13.06 10.05 -21.13
CA LYS A 422 -14.23 9.30 -20.63
C LYS A 422 -15.47 10.17 -20.58
N ARG A 423 -16.65 9.53 -20.74
CA ARG A 423 -17.98 10.18 -20.65
C ARG A 423 -18.91 9.53 -19.63
N VAL A 424 -18.39 8.61 -18.83
CA VAL A 424 -19.15 7.92 -17.79
C VAL A 424 -18.55 8.22 -16.43
N ALA A 425 -19.39 8.41 -15.41
CA ALA A 425 -18.93 8.76 -14.06
C ALA A 425 -18.29 7.58 -13.31
N ARG A 426 -18.61 6.35 -13.68
CA ARG A 426 -17.98 5.17 -13.07
C ARG A 426 -16.52 5.01 -13.46
N PRO A 427 -15.68 4.36 -12.63
CA PRO A 427 -14.32 4.02 -13.00
C PRO A 427 -14.24 3.18 -14.28
N VAL A 428 -13.27 3.48 -15.14
CA VAL A 428 -13.07 2.80 -16.43
C VAL A 428 -11.73 2.09 -16.56
N ILE A 429 -10.72 2.49 -15.79
CA ILE A 429 -9.33 2.02 -15.92
C ILE A 429 -9.26 0.48 -15.93
N ASP A 430 -9.83 -0.19 -14.95
CA ASP A 430 -9.74 -1.64 -14.84
C ASP A 430 -10.39 -2.36 -16.02
N ASN A 431 -11.58 -1.90 -16.40
CA ASN A 431 -12.32 -2.49 -17.51
C ASN A 431 -11.62 -2.26 -18.84
N TRP A 432 -11.08 -1.08 -19.08
CA TRP A 432 -10.42 -0.76 -20.34
C TRP A 432 -9.15 -1.57 -20.52
N TYR A 433 -8.30 -1.71 -19.48
CA TYR A 433 -7.13 -2.58 -19.57
C TYR A 433 -7.50 -4.05 -19.76
N VAL A 434 -8.49 -4.57 -19.03
CA VAL A 434 -8.95 -5.96 -19.22
C VAL A 434 -9.52 -6.18 -20.62
N ASN A 435 -10.30 -5.24 -21.14
CA ASN A 435 -10.89 -5.31 -22.47
C ASN A 435 -9.81 -5.35 -23.56
N ASP A 436 -8.81 -4.47 -23.48
CA ASP A 436 -7.73 -4.40 -24.45
C ASP A 436 -6.82 -5.64 -24.37
N LEU A 437 -6.27 -5.95 -23.19
CA LEU A 437 -5.26 -6.97 -23.01
C LEU A 437 -5.79 -8.41 -23.10
N LYS A 438 -7.08 -8.64 -22.74
CA LYS A 438 -7.63 -10.01 -22.61
C LYS A 438 -8.80 -10.30 -23.54
N ARG A 439 -9.53 -9.27 -24.03
CA ARG A 439 -10.77 -9.46 -24.81
C ARG A 439 -10.67 -8.94 -26.23
N GLY A 440 -9.54 -8.35 -26.63
CA GLY A 440 -9.33 -7.77 -27.96
C GLY A 440 -10.20 -6.54 -28.24
N MET A 441 -10.73 -5.90 -27.21
CA MET A 441 -11.52 -4.68 -27.31
C MET A 441 -10.64 -3.47 -26.98
N SER A 442 -9.99 -2.92 -28.00
CA SER A 442 -9.00 -1.85 -27.82
C SER A 442 -9.61 -0.61 -27.18
N TYR A 443 -8.97 -0.07 -26.14
CA TYR A 443 -9.34 1.20 -25.53
C TYR A 443 -9.06 2.42 -26.42
N HIS A 444 -8.37 2.26 -27.54
CA HIS A 444 -8.26 3.30 -28.57
C HIS A 444 -9.51 3.45 -29.45
N LYS A 445 -10.53 2.62 -29.22
CA LYS A 445 -11.83 2.68 -29.88
C LYS A 445 -12.92 2.95 -28.86
N ASP A 446 -13.83 3.86 -29.18
CA ASP A 446 -14.96 4.16 -28.33
C ASP A 446 -15.98 3.02 -28.33
N HIS A 447 -16.19 2.42 -27.16
CA HIS A 447 -17.18 1.38 -26.89
C HIS A 447 -18.38 1.92 -26.10
N GLY A 448 -18.65 3.24 -26.15
CA GLY A 448 -19.75 3.90 -25.46
C GLY A 448 -19.37 4.58 -24.15
N GLU A 449 -18.13 4.37 -23.66
CA GLU A 449 -17.62 4.94 -22.41
C GLU A 449 -16.60 6.07 -22.63
N GLY A 450 -16.03 6.14 -23.82
CA GLY A 450 -14.91 7.00 -24.21
C GLY A 450 -13.77 6.20 -24.82
N LEU A 451 -12.59 6.80 -24.91
CA LEU A 451 -11.42 6.18 -25.54
C LEU A 451 -10.10 6.89 -25.16
N ASP A 452 -8.99 6.21 -25.37
CA ASP A 452 -7.65 6.77 -25.42
C ASP A 452 -7.39 7.29 -26.84
N ALA A 453 -7.55 8.59 -27.03
CA ALA A 453 -7.34 9.27 -28.33
C ALA A 453 -6.17 10.27 -28.28
N TYR A 454 -5.62 10.54 -27.11
CA TYR A 454 -4.58 11.52 -26.91
C TYR A 454 -3.20 10.92 -27.12
N LYS A 455 -2.37 11.58 -27.90
CA LYS A 455 -1.01 11.12 -28.19
C LYS A 455 0.00 11.99 -27.45
N VAL A 456 0.90 11.36 -26.71
CA VAL A 456 1.94 12.04 -25.92
C VAL A 456 3.32 11.98 -26.61
N GLY A 457 3.81 10.81 -26.96
CA GLY A 457 5.15 10.64 -27.52
C GLY A 457 6.23 11.18 -26.56
N ASP A 458 7.14 11.98 -27.10
CA ASP A 458 8.19 12.69 -26.37
C ASP A 458 7.75 14.09 -25.86
N ALA A 459 6.49 14.48 -26.09
CA ALA A 459 5.91 15.72 -25.61
C ALA A 459 5.53 15.65 -24.11
N ARG A 460 5.12 16.80 -23.54
CA ARG A 460 4.77 16.86 -22.10
C ARG A 460 3.35 16.34 -21.79
N GLY A 461 2.57 16.04 -22.81
CA GLY A 461 1.20 15.56 -22.61
C GLY A 461 0.34 16.62 -21.93
N CYS A 462 -0.42 16.22 -20.92
CA CYS A 462 -1.29 17.07 -20.13
C CYS A 462 -0.61 17.45 -18.78
N GLY A 463 0.39 18.36 -18.82
CA GLY A 463 1.04 18.87 -17.63
C GLY A 463 2.32 18.14 -17.20
N GLY A 464 2.96 17.39 -18.07
CA GLY A 464 4.28 16.84 -17.79
C GLY A 464 5.35 17.92 -17.65
N LEU A 465 6.41 17.63 -16.87
CA LEU A 465 7.51 18.55 -16.55
C LEU A 465 8.75 18.28 -17.40
N GLY A 466 9.57 19.33 -17.53
CA GLY A 466 10.94 19.27 -18.01
C GLY A 466 11.77 20.41 -17.41
N LEU A 467 13.07 20.28 -17.43
CA LEU A 467 13.98 21.38 -17.05
C LEU A 467 14.14 22.33 -18.24
N TRP A 468 14.20 23.64 -17.95
CA TRP A 468 14.51 24.65 -18.94
C TRP A 468 15.95 25.10 -18.76
N ILE A 469 16.83 24.65 -19.67
CA ILE A 469 18.28 24.87 -19.60
C ILE A 469 18.75 25.49 -20.90
N ASP A 470 19.39 26.65 -20.85
CA ASP A 470 19.95 27.36 -22.01
C ASP A 470 18.96 27.48 -23.19
N GLY A 471 17.69 27.80 -22.86
CA GLY A 471 16.63 27.96 -23.84
C GLY A 471 16.09 26.65 -24.45
N LYS A 472 16.41 25.51 -23.88
CA LYS A 472 15.98 24.18 -24.34
C LYS A 472 15.21 23.45 -23.26
N LEU A 473 14.22 22.66 -23.69
CA LEU A 473 13.50 21.71 -22.85
C LEU A 473 14.35 20.44 -22.71
N VAL A 474 14.64 20.04 -21.47
CA VAL A 474 15.32 18.78 -21.14
C VAL A 474 14.36 17.92 -20.34
N THR A 475 13.97 16.78 -20.89
CA THR A 475 12.99 15.85 -20.31
C THR A 475 13.67 14.71 -19.54
N SER A 476 12.94 14.10 -18.62
CA SER A 476 13.27 12.80 -18.04
C SER A 476 12.65 11.70 -18.90
N ASP A 477 13.14 10.48 -18.73
CA ASP A 477 12.52 9.28 -19.25
C ASP A 477 11.32 8.86 -18.37
N THR A 478 10.70 7.71 -18.61
CA THR A 478 9.63 7.12 -17.81
C THR A 478 9.99 7.12 -16.32
N TYR A 479 9.03 7.00 -15.43
CA TYR A 479 9.33 7.00 -13.99
C TYR A 479 10.24 5.82 -13.57
N LEU A 480 11.02 6.01 -12.50
CA LEU A 480 11.86 4.96 -11.91
C LEU A 480 11.07 4.08 -10.93
N SER A 481 10.20 4.71 -10.18
CA SER A 481 9.34 4.06 -9.18
C SER A 481 8.08 4.86 -8.95
N ALA A 482 7.03 4.18 -8.51
CA ALA A 482 5.76 4.78 -8.15
C ALA A 482 5.17 4.09 -6.91
N GLU A 483 4.41 4.85 -6.13
CA GLU A 483 3.67 4.35 -4.95
C GLU A 483 2.33 5.04 -4.84
N ILE A 484 1.28 4.29 -4.51
CA ILE A 484 -0.02 4.84 -4.15
C ILE A 484 0.04 5.25 -2.68
N LEU A 485 -0.04 6.55 -2.40
CA LEU A 485 0.11 7.11 -1.06
C LEU A 485 -1.19 7.11 -0.27
N TRP A 486 -2.29 7.40 -0.97
CA TRP A 486 -3.61 7.50 -0.38
C TRP A 486 -4.68 7.06 -1.37
N THR A 487 -5.68 6.35 -0.90
CA THR A 487 -6.86 6.03 -1.68
C THR A 487 -8.11 6.05 -0.79
N SER A 488 -9.09 6.84 -1.21
CA SER A 488 -10.45 6.86 -0.67
C SER A 488 -11.40 7.15 -1.84
N PRO A 489 -12.71 6.98 -1.67
CA PRO A 489 -13.65 7.36 -2.72
C PRO A 489 -13.52 8.82 -3.18
N ASP A 490 -13.09 9.72 -2.30
CA ASP A 490 -13.05 11.15 -2.56
C ASP A 490 -11.70 11.63 -3.13
N VAL A 491 -10.62 10.87 -2.93
CA VAL A 491 -9.27 11.29 -3.34
C VAL A 491 -8.35 10.12 -3.63
N ALA A 492 -7.59 10.22 -4.71
CA ALA A 492 -6.46 9.38 -5.04
C ALA A 492 -5.18 10.22 -5.01
N GLU A 493 -4.16 9.75 -4.28
CA GLU A 493 -2.86 10.38 -4.19
C GLU A 493 -1.76 9.35 -4.37
N PHE A 494 -0.80 9.67 -5.20
CA PHE A 494 0.36 8.81 -5.47
C PHE A 494 1.60 9.65 -5.70
N HIS A 495 2.77 9.02 -5.64
CA HIS A 495 3.99 9.65 -6.07
C HIS A 495 4.72 8.84 -7.15
N THR A 496 5.48 9.56 -7.96
CA THR A 496 6.40 9.01 -8.96
C THR A 496 7.77 9.64 -8.82
N VAL A 497 8.82 8.88 -9.12
CA VAL A 497 10.20 9.37 -9.10
C VAL A 497 10.75 9.32 -10.51
N TYR A 498 11.29 10.45 -10.97
CA TYR A 498 11.96 10.57 -12.26
C TYR A 498 13.43 10.92 -12.09
N GLN A 499 14.27 10.53 -13.04
CA GLN A 499 15.67 10.94 -13.09
C GLN A 499 15.93 11.72 -14.38
N TYR A 500 16.50 12.89 -14.25
CA TYR A 500 16.88 13.71 -15.39
C TYR A 500 18.28 13.32 -15.92
N PRO A 501 18.53 13.49 -17.24
CA PRO A 501 19.85 13.27 -17.83
C PRO A 501 20.84 14.40 -17.48
N VAL A 502 20.74 14.96 -16.29
CA VAL A 502 21.52 16.11 -15.78
C VAL A 502 22.15 15.73 -14.46
N LYS A 503 23.37 16.21 -14.23
CA LYS A 503 24.05 16.08 -12.94
C LYS A 503 24.28 17.46 -12.34
N LEU A 504 23.98 17.59 -11.05
CA LEU A 504 24.34 18.76 -10.25
C LEU A 504 25.48 18.38 -9.31
N GLU A 505 26.60 19.10 -9.40
CA GLU A 505 27.82 18.79 -8.63
C GLU A 505 28.26 17.32 -8.75
N GLY A 506 28.15 16.77 -9.96
CA GLY A 506 28.50 15.38 -10.25
C GLY A 506 27.46 14.31 -9.82
N LYS A 507 26.38 14.70 -9.15
CA LYS A 507 25.32 13.79 -8.67
C LYS A 507 24.12 13.81 -9.61
N PRO A 508 23.42 12.68 -9.82
CA PRO A 508 22.21 12.64 -10.63
C PRO A 508 21.10 13.49 -10.01
N LEU A 509 20.28 14.11 -10.86
CA LEU A 509 19.12 14.91 -10.44
C LEU A 509 17.84 14.09 -10.52
N PHE A 510 17.10 14.06 -9.43
CA PHE A 510 15.80 13.40 -9.33
C PHE A 510 14.67 14.40 -9.14
N GLU A 511 13.50 14.07 -9.67
CA GLU A 511 12.22 14.70 -9.38
C GLU A 511 11.35 13.73 -8.59
N TYR A 512 10.78 14.20 -7.49
CA TYR A 512 9.79 13.51 -6.68
C TYR A 512 8.46 14.22 -6.88
N ARG A 513 7.56 13.60 -7.65
CA ARG A 513 6.26 14.18 -8.02
C ARG A 513 5.15 13.52 -7.21
N VAL A 514 4.40 14.32 -6.46
CA VAL A 514 3.14 13.92 -5.82
C VAL A 514 2.00 14.42 -6.69
N THR A 515 1.10 13.54 -7.04
CA THR A 515 -0.13 13.84 -7.78
C THR A 515 -1.33 13.47 -6.94
N ARG A 516 -2.29 14.40 -6.83
CA ARG A 516 -3.54 14.21 -6.09
C ARG A 516 -4.71 14.59 -6.97
N LEU A 517 -5.67 13.68 -7.12
CA LEU A 517 -6.92 13.91 -7.84
C LEU A 517 -8.10 13.70 -6.88
N ARG A 518 -8.99 14.70 -6.79
CA ARG A 518 -10.21 14.62 -5.97
C ARG A 518 -11.44 14.31 -6.81
N LEU A 519 -12.40 13.68 -6.19
CA LEU A 519 -13.76 13.58 -6.77
C LEU A 519 -14.29 15.01 -7.02
N GLY A 520 -14.99 15.23 -8.13
CA GLY A 520 -15.52 16.52 -8.54
C GLY A 520 -14.57 17.40 -9.37
N GLU A 521 -13.28 17.15 -9.31
CA GLU A 521 -12.24 18.00 -9.93
C GLU A 521 -11.86 17.50 -11.32
N ARG A 522 -11.61 18.44 -12.25
CA ARG A 522 -11.00 18.13 -13.55
C ARG A 522 -9.49 18.31 -13.57
N LEU A 523 -8.94 19.01 -12.58
CA LEU A 523 -7.52 19.27 -12.45
C LEU A 523 -6.95 18.48 -11.27
N ALA A 524 -5.86 17.76 -11.51
CA ALA A 524 -5.05 17.18 -10.45
C ALA A 524 -4.13 18.24 -9.85
N ASP A 525 -3.95 18.21 -8.52
CA ASP A 525 -2.90 18.97 -7.83
C ASP A 525 -1.59 18.20 -7.98
N ILE A 526 -0.55 18.86 -8.46
CA ILE A 526 0.76 18.25 -8.69
C ILE A 526 1.83 19.07 -7.98
N THR A 527 2.66 18.40 -7.20
CA THR A 527 3.81 19.01 -6.53
C THR A 527 5.06 18.20 -6.82
N SER A 528 6.04 18.84 -7.46
CA SER A 528 7.34 18.23 -7.75
C SER A 528 8.42 18.85 -6.88
N THR A 529 9.28 18.02 -6.29
CA THR A 529 10.45 18.43 -5.50
C THR A 529 11.70 17.84 -6.12
N PHE A 530 12.72 18.67 -6.35
CA PHE A 530 13.98 18.26 -6.96
C PHE A 530 15.05 18.00 -5.90
N SER A 531 15.86 16.95 -6.09
CA SER A 531 16.93 16.55 -5.17
C SER A 531 18.02 15.76 -5.90
N THR A 532 19.26 15.85 -5.40
CA THR A 532 20.37 14.97 -5.83
C THR A 532 20.53 13.73 -4.95
N GLN A 533 19.68 13.55 -3.96
CA GLN A 533 19.69 12.35 -3.11
C GLN A 533 18.68 11.34 -3.63
N PRO A 534 19.06 10.07 -3.88
CA PRO A 534 18.11 9.03 -4.15
C PRO A 534 17.22 8.86 -2.90
N GLY A 535 15.90 9.09 -3.05
CA GLY A 535 14.97 9.04 -1.93
C GLY A 535 14.87 7.66 -1.31
N LYS A 536 15.12 7.57 -0.02
CA LYS A 536 14.62 6.49 0.80
C LYS A 536 13.24 6.91 1.29
N ARG A 537 12.19 6.20 0.91
CA ARG A 537 10.77 6.38 1.27
C ARG A 537 10.34 7.85 1.46
N PHE A 538 9.39 8.28 0.69
CA PHE A 538 8.81 9.63 0.65
C PHE A 538 8.24 10.15 2.00
N ARG A 539 8.03 9.29 2.99
CA ARG A 539 7.58 9.69 4.34
C ARG A 539 8.57 10.57 5.10
N ASN A 540 9.86 10.48 4.80
CA ASN A 540 10.85 11.42 5.30
C ASN A 540 11.14 12.43 4.19
N ARG A 541 10.35 13.50 4.13
CA ARG A 541 10.49 14.67 3.24
C ARG A 541 11.92 14.76 2.73
N THR A 542 12.13 14.34 1.46
CA THR A 542 13.42 14.56 0.81
C THR A 542 13.67 16.05 0.92
N ALA A 543 14.70 16.45 1.62
CA ALA A 543 15.04 17.86 1.71
C ALA A 543 15.29 18.33 0.29
N GLY A 544 14.42 19.21 -0.20
CA GLY A 544 14.56 19.84 -1.49
C GLY A 544 15.84 20.66 -1.51
N MET A 545 16.29 21.00 -2.68
CA MET A 545 17.49 21.81 -2.90
C MET A 545 17.16 23.03 -3.73
N LYS A 546 17.90 24.12 -3.55
CA LYS A 546 17.78 25.26 -4.44
C LYS A 546 18.17 24.85 -5.85
N MET A 547 17.23 24.99 -6.80
CA MET A 547 17.44 24.61 -8.19
C MET A 547 18.16 25.73 -8.95
N PRO A 548 19.21 25.37 -9.73
CA PRO A 548 19.84 26.34 -10.63
C PRO A 548 19.07 26.51 -11.95
N TYR A 549 18.09 25.66 -12.24
CA TYR A 549 17.33 25.64 -13.48
C TYR A 549 15.89 26.04 -13.26
N GLU A 550 15.29 26.67 -14.28
CA GLU A 550 13.84 26.85 -14.37
C GLU A 550 13.18 25.53 -14.78
N VAL A 551 11.91 25.41 -14.51
CA VAL A 551 11.11 24.21 -14.83
C VAL A 551 10.02 24.60 -15.83
N ALA A 552 9.90 23.86 -16.91
CA ALA A 552 8.85 23.99 -17.89
C ALA A 552 7.74 22.96 -17.63
N ILE A 553 6.50 23.42 -17.62
CA ILE A 553 5.29 22.59 -17.55
C ILE A 553 4.60 22.74 -18.90
N GLY A 554 4.23 21.62 -19.55
CA GLY A 554 3.78 21.65 -20.93
C GLY A 554 2.45 20.99 -21.18
N LEU A 555 1.78 21.50 -22.22
CA LEU A 555 0.61 20.90 -22.85
C LEU A 555 0.93 20.70 -24.33
N ASN A 556 0.59 19.54 -24.90
CA ASN A 556 0.78 19.38 -26.36
C ASN A 556 -0.55 19.38 -27.10
N SER A 557 -0.51 19.84 -28.37
CA SER A 557 -1.64 19.71 -29.29
C SER A 557 -1.66 18.35 -29.96
N GLN A 558 -2.81 17.95 -30.47
CA GLN A 558 -2.99 16.77 -31.33
C GLN A 558 -3.13 17.17 -32.82
N ASP A 559 -3.40 18.44 -33.08
CA ASP A 559 -3.52 18.99 -34.43
C ASP A 559 -2.80 20.36 -34.55
N LYS A 560 -2.30 20.69 -35.74
CA LYS A 560 -1.66 21.98 -36.06
C LYS A 560 -2.59 23.19 -35.95
N GLY A 561 -3.92 22.96 -35.97
CA GLY A 561 -4.94 23.99 -35.85
C GLY A 561 -5.38 24.30 -34.41
N ALA A 562 -4.75 23.70 -33.41
CA ALA A 562 -5.11 23.88 -32.01
C ALA A 562 -5.00 25.35 -31.57
N SER A 563 -6.01 25.83 -30.84
CA SER A 563 -5.95 27.12 -30.15
C SER A 563 -5.06 26.98 -28.92
N MET A 564 -4.10 27.91 -28.75
CA MET A 564 -3.19 27.93 -27.60
C MET A 564 -3.28 29.26 -26.87
N THR A 565 -3.70 29.20 -25.61
CA THR A 565 -3.65 30.34 -24.67
C THR A 565 -2.36 30.24 -23.85
N LEU A 566 -1.57 31.32 -23.86
CA LEU A 566 -0.28 31.46 -23.15
C LEU A 566 -0.32 32.73 -22.31
N ASP A 567 -0.97 32.70 -21.16
CA ASP A 567 -1.13 33.84 -20.26
C ASP A 567 -0.21 33.75 -19.04
N GLY A 568 0.98 34.30 -19.17
CA GLY A 568 1.97 34.35 -18.10
C GLY A 568 1.60 35.26 -16.94
N GLU A 569 0.73 36.26 -17.16
CA GLU A 569 0.32 37.20 -16.11
C GLU A 569 -0.64 36.56 -15.12
N THR A 570 -1.49 35.66 -15.58
CA THR A 570 -2.41 34.87 -14.74
C THR A 570 -1.87 33.50 -14.38
N GLY A 571 -0.73 33.07 -14.97
CA GLY A 571 -0.16 31.75 -14.73
C GLY A 571 -0.93 30.61 -15.41
N LEU A 572 -1.67 30.93 -16.50
CA LEU A 572 -2.53 29.97 -17.19
C LEU A 572 -2.00 29.68 -18.59
N ILE A 573 -1.85 28.40 -18.91
CA ILE A 573 -1.74 27.95 -20.29
C ILE A 573 -2.86 26.93 -20.60
N ALA A 574 -3.37 26.96 -21.82
CA ALA A 574 -4.38 26.03 -22.31
C ALA A 574 -4.17 25.70 -23.78
N VAL A 575 -4.58 24.50 -24.16
CA VAL A 575 -4.71 24.05 -25.56
C VAL A 575 -6.15 23.60 -25.77
N TYR A 576 -6.79 24.05 -26.85
CA TYR A 576 -8.13 23.62 -27.21
C TYR A 576 -8.20 23.25 -28.70
N GLU A 577 -8.79 22.08 -28.96
CA GLU A 577 -8.84 21.50 -30.30
C GLU A 577 -9.96 20.46 -30.44
N PRO A 578 -10.34 20.04 -31.65
CA PRO A 578 -11.20 18.89 -31.85
C PRO A 578 -10.42 17.59 -31.57
N LEU A 579 -10.99 16.70 -30.75
CA LEU A 579 -10.44 15.35 -30.51
C LEU A 579 -11.57 14.33 -30.44
N ALA A 580 -11.47 13.25 -31.20
CA ALA A 580 -12.45 12.15 -31.20
C ALA A 580 -13.89 12.65 -31.38
N GLY A 581 -14.09 13.57 -32.33
CA GLY A 581 -15.42 14.10 -32.71
C GLY A 581 -16.04 15.13 -31.75
N SER A 582 -15.30 15.61 -30.75
CA SER A 582 -15.78 16.63 -29.81
C SER A 582 -14.69 17.67 -29.49
N GLY A 583 -15.08 18.78 -28.87
CA GLY A 583 -14.11 19.74 -28.33
C GLY A 583 -13.29 19.13 -27.20
N PHE A 584 -12.02 19.40 -27.19
CA PHE A 584 -11.09 18.89 -26.17
C PHE A 584 -10.16 20.01 -25.70
N GLY A 585 -10.09 20.21 -24.40
CA GLY A 585 -9.25 21.24 -23.80
C GLY A 585 -8.31 20.64 -22.74
N THR A 586 -7.02 20.93 -22.83
CA THR A 586 -6.07 20.72 -21.74
C THR A 586 -5.70 22.05 -21.07
N GLY A 587 -5.30 22.04 -19.79
CA GLY A 587 -4.97 23.26 -19.07
C GLY A 587 -3.97 23.03 -17.95
N VAL A 588 -3.13 24.06 -17.71
CA VAL A 588 -2.22 24.14 -16.57
C VAL A 588 -2.41 25.50 -15.89
N ILE A 589 -2.43 25.48 -14.56
CA ILE A 589 -2.50 26.66 -13.72
C ILE A 589 -1.33 26.63 -12.73
N VAL A 590 -0.56 27.69 -12.66
CA VAL A 590 0.56 27.90 -11.72
C VAL A 590 0.36 29.20 -10.95
N ASP A 591 1.03 29.35 -9.82
CA ASP A 591 1.13 30.65 -9.14
C ASP A 591 1.81 31.66 -10.07
N PRO A 592 1.13 32.75 -10.48
CA PRO A 592 1.67 33.74 -11.38
C PRO A 592 3.02 34.34 -10.91
N ALA A 593 3.22 34.44 -9.60
CA ALA A 593 4.46 34.94 -9.02
C ALA A 593 5.69 34.07 -9.34
N THR A 594 5.48 32.81 -9.68
CA THR A 594 6.56 31.87 -10.06
C THR A 594 6.90 31.92 -11.55
N VAL A 595 6.01 32.45 -12.37
CA VAL A 595 6.18 32.49 -13.84
C VAL A 595 7.37 33.32 -14.24
N SER A 596 8.24 32.76 -15.05
CA SER A 596 9.34 33.45 -15.70
C SER A 596 8.93 33.93 -17.10
N ARG A 597 8.30 33.04 -17.85
CA ARG A 597 7.80 33.28 -19.21
C ARG A 597 6.88 32.17 -19.68
N THR A 598 6.22 32.37 -20.80
CA THR A 598 5.57 31.32 -21.58
C THR A 598 6.33 31.11 -22.89
N ALA A 599 6.20 29.93 -23.49
CA ALA A 599 6.82 29.60 -24.77
C ALA A 599 5.93 28.63 -25.57
N ARG A 600 6.09 28.68 -26.90
CA ARG A 600 5.54 27.67 -27.83
C ARG A 600 6.71 26.95 -28.47
N LEU A 601 6.73 25.62 -28.36
CA LEU A 601 7.68 24.78 -29.08
C LEU A 601 7.01 24.21 -30.32
N ALA A 602 7.70 24.28 -31.45
CA ALA A 602 7.28 23.63 -32.67
C ALA A 602 7.32 22.10 -32.51
N ALA A 603 6.47 21.43 -33.23
CA ALA A 603 6.39 19.98 -33.25
C ALA A 603 7.74 19.35 -33.64
N THR A 604 8.18 18.37 -32.83
CA THR A 604 9.39 17.58 -33.06
C THR A 604 9.09 16.15 -33.48
N ASP A 605 7.83 15.71 -33.31
CA ASP A 605 7.39 14.38 -33.70
C ASP A 605 7.45 14.17 -35.21
N LYS A 606 7.50 12.90 -35.65
CA LYS A 606 7.66 12.51 -37.07
C LYS A 606 6.57 13.09 -37.98
N ASP A 607 5.35 13.29 -37.44
CA ASP A 607 4.22 13.80 -38.17
C ASP A 607 4.11 15.33 -38.11
N GLY A 608 4.96 15.98 -37.31
CA GLY A 608 5.00 17.43 -37.12
C GLY A 608 3.72 18.00 -36.53
N LYS A 609 3.04 17.29 -35.62
CA LYS A 609 1.73 17.64 -35.08
C LYS A 609 1.75 18.06 -33.63
N LEU A 610 2.66 17.52 -32.83
CA LEU A 610 2.68 17.72 -31.39
C LEU A 610 3.41 19.03 -31.02
N GLU A 611 2.82 20.18 -31.35
CA GLU A 611 3.28 21.47 -30.82
C GLU A 611 3.02 21.55 -29.33
N GLN A 612 3.86 22.30 -28.57
CA GLN A 612 3.71 22.39 -27.13
C GLN A 612 3.56 23.83 -26.66
N ALA A 613 2.56 24.06 -25.82
CA ALA A 613 2.42 25.26 -25.01
C ALA A 613 3.15 25.03 -23.68
N LEU A 614 4.06 25.94 -23.30
CA LEU A 614 4.85 25.84 -22.07
C LEU A 614 4.62 27.04 -21.16
N VAL A 615 4.48 26.82 -19.86
CA VAL A 615 4.74 27.81 -18.83
C VAL A 615 6.03 27.45 -18.11
N ILE A 616 6.96 28.41 -18.03
CA ILE A 616 8.28 28.25 -17.44
C ILE A 616 8.28 28.98 -16.11
N VAL A 617 8.55 28.24 -15.02
CA VAL A 617 8.46 28.70 -13.65
C VAL A 617 9.79 28.59 -12.91
N ARG A 618 9.95 29.39 -11.88
CA ARG A 618 11.08 29.30 -10.94
C ARG A 618 10.66 28.44 -9.76
N PRO A 619 11.38 27.32 -9.49
CA PRO A 619 11.19 26.56 -8.26
C PRO A 619 11.40 27.43 -7.01
N ASP A 620 10.73 27.11 -5.92
CA ASP A 620 10.93 27.79 -4.64
C ASP A 620 12.34 27.53 -4.06
N ALA A 621 12.63 28.10 -2.89
CA ALA A 621 13.93 27.95 -2.22
C ALA A 621 14.26 26.51 -1.81
N GLN A 622 13.26 25.63 -1.78
CA GLN A 622 13.37 24.21 -1.52
C GLN A 622 13.34 23.36 -2.80
N GLY A 623 13.38 23.98 -3.99
CA GLY A 623 13.32 23.29 -5.27
C GLY A 623 11.96 22.66 -5.56
N ARG A 624 10.87 23.24 -5.06
CA ARG A 624 9.52 22.74 -5.31
C ARG A 624 8.82 23.56 -6.38
N VAL A 625 7.99 22.86 -7.16
CA VAL A 625 7.07 23.44 -8.12
C VAL A 625 5.70 22.85 -7.86
N ALA A 626 4.71 23.70 -7.61
CA ALA A 626 3.32 23.29 -7.42
C ALA A 626 2.47 23.86 -8.57
N TYR A 627 1.56 23.05 -9.08
CA TYR A 627 0.66 23.44 -10.16
C TYR A 627 -0.55 22.53 -10.21
N ARG A 628 -1.57 22.93 -10.99
CA ARG A 628 -2.71 22.09 -11.32
C ARG A 628 -2.75 21.82 -12.81
N SER A 629 -3.08 20.58 -13.19
CA SER A 629 -3.24 20.20 -14.60
C SER A 629 -4.37 19.23 -14.81
N GLY A 630 -5.03 19.35 -15.97
CA GLY A 630 -6.08 18.44 -16.34
C GLY A 630 -6.75 18.83 -17.67
N PHE A 631 -7.92 18.23 -17.92
CA PHE A 631 -8.60 18.38 -19.21
C PHE A 631 -10.14 18.38 -19.10
N ALA A 632 -10.76 18.77 -20.20
CA ALA A 632 -12.17 18.56 -20.47
C ALA A 632 -12.34 17.96 -21.88
N TRP A 633 -13.29 17.04 -22.02
CA TRP A 633 -13.71 16.50 -23.32
C TRP A 633 -15.20 16.69 -23.49
N GLY A 634 -15.60 17.50 -24.47
CA GLY A 634 -16.99 17.95 -24.65
C GLY A 634 -18.02 16.84 -24.86
N ALA A 635 -17.58 15.60 -25.15
CA ALA A 635 -18.47 14.46 -25.25
C ALA A 635 -19.04 13.98 -23.91
N ASP A 636 -18.55 14.47 -22.78
CA ASP A 636 -19.15 14.26 -21.46
C ASP A 636 -20.37 15.18 -21.21
N GLY A 637 -20.55 16.22 -22.06
CA GLY A 637 -21.69 17.14 -22.02
C GLY A 637 -21.54 18.32 -21.05
N GLU A 638 -20.47 18.41 -20.23
CA GLU A 638 -20.31 19.48 -19.23
C GLU A 638 -19.57 20.71 -19.80
N ILE A 639 -18.43 20.52 -20.44
CA ILE A 639 -17.60 21.59 -21.01
C ILE A 639 -17.39 21.31 -22.50
N THR A 640 -18.20 21.98 -23.34
CA THR A 640 -18.28 21.67 -24.77
C THR A 640 -17.63 22.71 -25.68
N THR A 641 -17.16 23.83 -25.14
CA THR A 641 -16.56 24.93 -25.90
C THR A 641 -15.26 25.43 -25.29
N GLU A 642 -14.40 26.04 -26.10
CA GLU A 642 -13.16 26.68 -25.65
C GLU A 642 -13.43 27.74 -24.59
N THR A 643 -14.41 28.61 -24.81
CA THR A 643 -14.77 29.67 -23.84
C THR A 643 -15.13 29.07 -22.47
N ALA A 644 -15.98 28.02 -22.45
CA ALA A 644 -16.38 27.36 -21.21
C ALA A 644 -15.16 26.71 -20.51
N TRP A 645 -14.22 26.15 -21.28
CA TRP A 645 -12.99 25.61 -20.72
C TRP A 645 -12.10 26.69 -20.10
N LEU A 646 -11.87 27.78 -20.80
CA LEU A 646 -11.08 28.91 -20.29
C LEU A 646 -11.74 29.55 -19.07
N ASP A 647 -13.04 29.71 -19.05
CA ASP A 647 -13.78 30.22 -17.88
C ASP A 647 -13.67 29.26 -16.68
N TYR A 648 -13.74 27.95 -16.91
CA TYR A 648 -13.50 26.97 -15.87
C TYR A 648 -12.08 27.11 -15.31
N LEU A 649 -11.05 27.17 -16.15
CA LEU A 649 -9.65 27.32 -15.70
C LEU A 649 -9.45 28.63 -14.90
N LYS A 650 -10.00 29.76 -15.36
CA LYS A 650 -9.92 31.05 -14.67
C LYS A 650 -10.63 31.06 -13.31
N SER A 651 -11.64 30.19 -13.12
CA SER A 651 -12.35 30.05 -11.85
C SER A 651 -11.57 29.24 -10.82
N GLN A 652 -10.55 28.49 -11.25
CA GLN A 652 -9.73 27.66 -10.38
C GLN A 652 -8.61 28.47 -9.73
N LYS A 653 -8.20 28.08 -8.53
CA LYS A 653 -7.01 28.64 -7.85
C LYS A 653 -5.79 27.78 -8.18
N PRO A 654 -4.60 28.38 -8.28
CA PRO A 654 -3.36 27.67 -8.45
C PRO A 654 -2.99 26.79 -7.27
#